data_340fcf77801e4a2c2c34f020fb994c00
#
_entry.id   340fcf77801e4a2c2c34f020fb994c00
#
_cell.length_a   1.000
_cell.length_b   1.000
_cell.length_c   1.000
_cell.angle_alpha   90.00
_cell.angle_beta   90.00
_cell.angle_gamma   90.00
#
_symmetry.space_group_name_H-M   'P 1'
#
loop_
_entity.id
_entity.type
_entity.pdbx_description
1 polymer ?
#
loop_
_entity_poly.entity_id
_entity_poly.type
_entity_poly.pdbx_seq_one_letter_code
_entity_poly.pdbx_strand_id
1 'polypeptide(L)'
;MIQCDFKNRDARMRAPAIPVRSKTSFHPAAWLPLLLGTLFVLLLATAAQAGTLAGTVLDPSGQAVPQAHVTLLRSLVVFDQQQTDSQGTFKFAGLADGKYELVASAPGLASPRAEVEIRGSEVHTLNLHLQLSAVQQQVVVSASLEDSLVSEVGSSVSVVSGQDIKDRAALNVLDVLSGIPGVEVSQTGRYGGVTGVYVRGGESNYNLVMVDGMELNEFGGAFDFAPLPADGVERVEVTRGPESALYGPNAVTSVINIVTIQGEGTPHFTFQAEGGSFTTRRFVGDGSGLTHGLNWGFDVSRFDSGGLVQNDNYRNQTAFLSLGYHRSPRRRLDFHFIGNANDAGAPGPYGSDPDDLFTGIDTYSRDKQNLFGWEGNYSEQFTSKFQQVTSVSVSTNDYYFRSPYGDSYSNNLRGVLNTRSEVAVSNKDFFVAGFEYNREQVEDTYIADNNSVPFILPRTSLAFFAENRWSPTHRLYLTTGFRMDDLRTNALPAGDYGARPLLPPSTVVKVNPRVAGAYMLRESHGGTLDRTRLHASFGTGIRAPDGFNLAFTNNPHLKPETSISFDTGIEQRFFQGKAVLDLTYFNNLFKDQIVTLGGSLTNLSSFTSDNLGNSRAQGAEISFQVHPIKSLQMSVEYTRDGTAVLSLNGSSLALAPLQVGQQLIGQPRNSGAYNLTWRHGNLMLNTNAYIRGSVLDVEPNDGLGACSYFSLPCLFPDKGYVRVDGGFSYRLPRGVEIYGRLDNMLDQKYEEVLGYPSLPFNFLAGVRISFPGR
;
A
#
# COMPACT_ATOMS: atom_id res chain seq x y z
N MET A 1 -48.06 -11.65 13.20
CA MET A 1 -48.83 -10.71 14.06
C MET A 1 -48.66 -11.17 15.50
N ILE A 2 -47.50 -10.89 16.11
CA ILE A 2 -47.28 -10.99 17.56
C ILE A 2 -46.50 -9.72 17.94
N GLN A 3 -47.26 -8.76 18.49
CA GLN A 3 -46.73 -7.55 19.11
C GLN A 3 -46.12 -7.96 20.46
N CYS A 4 -44.78 -7.91 20.59
CA CYS A 4 -44.14 -7.94 21.88
C CYS A 4 -43.95 -6.50 22.39
N ASP A 5 -44.75 -6.19 23.41
CA ASP A 5 -44.76 -4.93 24.13
C ASP A 5 -43.51 -4.86 25.05
N PHE A 6 -42.51 -4.09 24.66
CA PHE A 6 -41.41 -3.70 25.53
C PHE A 6 -41.70 -2.40 26.26
N LYS A 7 -42.49 -2.49 27.32
CA LYS A 7 -42.60 -1.42 28.34
C LYS A 7 -41.94 -1.86 29.62
N ASN A 8 -41.01 -1.03 30.08
CA ASN A 8 -40.42 -0.89 31.40
C ASN A 8 -39.38 -1.95 31.84
N ARG A 9 -38.11 -1.58 31.62
CA ARG A 9 -37.12 -1.60 32.70
C ARG A 9 -36.16 -0.42 32.51
N ASP A 10 -36.45 0.70 33.20
CA ASP A 10 -35.48 1.74 33.49
C ASP A 10 -34.37 1.18 34.38
N ALA A 11 -33.34 0.63 33.81
CA ALA A 11 -32.04 0.49 34.45
C ALA A 11 -31.10 1.46 33.70
N ARG A 12 -31.11 2.72 34.16
CA ARG A 12 -30.07 3.68 33.80
C ARG A 12 -28.73 3.18 34.35
N MET A 13 -28.02 2.35 33.61
CA MET A 13 -26.57 2.25 33.76
C MET A 13 -25.97 3.54 33.21
N ARG A 14 -25.76 4.52 34.07
CA ARG A 14 -24.85 5.62 33.80
C ARG A 14 -23.45 4.99 33.70
N ALA A 15 -22.95 4.85 32.49
CA ALA A 15 -21.53 4.65 32.28
C ALA A 15 -20.80 5.82 32.96
N PRO A 16 -19.77 5.56 33.79
CA PRO A 16 -18.97 6.63 34.36
C PRO A 16 -18.36 7.43 33.22
N ALA A 17 -18.54 8.75 33.23
CA ALA A 17 -17.86 9.65 32.33
C ALA A 17 -16.36 9.47 32.55
N ILE A 18 -15.69 8.79 31.65
CA ILE A 18 -14.24 8.63 31.67
C ILE A 18 -13.65 10.00 31.31
N PRO A 19 -12.86 10.62 32.19
CA PRO A 19 -12.21 11.87 31.87
C PRO A 19 -11.22 11.60 30.74
N VAL A 20 -11.42 12.27 29.61
CA VAL A 20 -10.43 12.34 28.52
C VAL A 20 -9.16 12.99 29.09
N ARG A 21 -8.26 12.20 29.63
CA ARG A 21 -6.90 12.62 29.94
C ARG A 21 -6.06 12.53 28.69
N SER A 22 -6.13 13.56 27.87
CA SER A 22 -5.08 13.83 26.87
C SER A 22 -3.81 14.26 27.60
N LYS A 23 -2.98 13.33 28.00
CA LYS A 23 -1.56 13.55 28.30
C LYS A 23 -0.83 12.22 28.20
N THR A 24 -0.56 11.77 26.97
CA THR A 24 0.57 10.89 26.74
C THR A 24 1.82 11.70 27.06
N SER A 25 2.37 11.51 28.25
CA SER A 25 3.69 12.04 28.57
C SER A 25 4.72 11.21 27.82
N PHE A 26 5.05 11.68 26.63
CA PHE A 26 6.24 11.25 25.91
C PHE A 26 7.43 11.54 26.85
N HIS A 27 8.12 10.51 27.31
CA HIS A 27 9.40 10.67 27.99
C HIS A 27 10.51 10.58 26.92
N PRO A 28 10.97 11.71 26.36
CA PRO A 28 12.02 11.71 25.33
C PRO A 28 13.39 11.29 25.88
N ALA A 29 13.53 11.15 27.18
CA ALA A 29 14.79 10.83 27.84
C ALA A 29 15.34 9.42 27.57
N ALA A 30 14.53 8.48 27.09
CA ALA A 30 15.00 7.11 26.78
C ALA A 30 15.71 7.01 25.41
N TRP A 31 15.52 8.00 24.53
CA TRP A 31 16.05 7.96 23.15
C TRP A 31 17.30 8.87 22.96
N LEU A 32 17.56 9.77 23.91
CA LEU A 32 18.66 10.73 23.84
C LEU A 32 20.07 10.10 23.77
N PRO A 33 20.37 8.98 24.46
CA PRO A 33 21.70 8.36 24.36
C PRO A 33 21.95 7.65 23.04
N LEU A 34 20.93 7.18 22.33
CA LEU A 34 21.06 6.55 20.99
C LEU A 34 21.29 7.61 19.90
N LEU A 35 20.66 8.77 20.00
CA LEU A 35 20.86 9.90 19.08
C LEU A 35 22.25 10.54 19.19
N LEU A 36 22.85 10.56 20.37
CA LEU A 36 24.19 11.11 20.58
C LEU A 36 25.31 10.17 20.12
N GLY A 37 25.08 8.83 20.12
CA GLY A 37 26.05 7.85 19.63
C GLY A 37 26.27 7.89 18.11
N THR A 38 25.22 8.21 17.34
CA THR A 38 25.29 8.31 15.87
C THR A 38 25.89 9.62 15.38
N LEU A 39 25.84 10.67 16.17
CA LEU A 39 26.40 11.99 15.82
C LEU A 39 27.94 12.06 15.88
N PHE A 40 28.60 11.12 16.58
CA PHE A 40 30.05 11.17 16.80
C PHE A 40 30.89 10.51 15.68
N VAL A 41 30.28 9.75 14.75
CA VAL A 41 30.99 9.10 13.61
C VAL A 41 31.19 10.06 12.42
N LEU A 42 30.69 11.28 12.47
CA LEU A 42 30.48 12.20 11.34
C LEU A 42 31.70 13.04 10.90
N LEU A 43 32.92 12.82 11.40
CA LEU A 43 33.99 13.84 11.26
C LEU A 43 35.27 13.48 10.48
N LEU A 44 35.35 12.40 9.71
CA LEU A 44 36.56 12.12 8.90
C LEU A 44 36.20 11.78 7.44
N ALA A 45 36.22 12.76 6.54
CA ALA A 45 36.12 12.53 5.10
C ALA A 45 37.26 13.18 4.33
N THR A 46 38.08 12.38 3.68
CA THR A 46 39.04 12.80 2.65
C THR A 46 38.32 13.16 1.35
N ALA A 47 38.65 14.28 0.74
CA ALA A 47 38.12 14.68 -0.56
C ALA A 47 38.63 13.73 -1.66
N ALA A 48 37.76 12.88 -2.19
CA ALA A 48 38.05 12.09 -3.39
C ALA A 48 37.65 12.91 -4.64
N GLN A 49 38.43 12.79 -5.72
CA GLN A 49 38.08 13.36 -7.02
C GLN A 49 36.79 12.72 -7.51
N ALA A 50 35.87 13.53 -8.03
CA ALA A 50 34.53 13.08 -8.40
C ALA A 50 34.20 13.51 -9.84
N GLY A 51 33.80 12.53 -10.66
CA GLY A 51 33.41 12.75 -12.05
C GLY A 51 32.00 13.34 -12.19
N THR A 52 31.68 13.78 -13.38
CA THR A 52 30.35 14.29 -13.75
C THR A 52 29.85 13.59 -15.00
N LEU A 53 28.58 13.17 -15.00
CA LEU A 53 27.88 12.65 -16.15
C LEU A 53 26.73 13.58 -16.50
N ALA A 54 26.69 14.07 -17.74
CA ALA A 54 25.66 14.96 -18.22
C ALA A 54 25.16 14.53 -19.61
N GLY A 55 24.00 15.01 -20.02
CA GLY A 55 23.46 14.68 -21.33
C GLY A 55 22.10 15.26 -21.58
N THR A 56 21.49 14.86 -22.70
CA THR A 56 20.14 15.27 -23.09
C THR A 56 19.30 14.05 -23.41
N VAL A 57 18.06 14.06 -22.96
CA VAL A 57 17.05 13.05 -23.34
C VAL A 57 16.31 13.54 -24.59
N LEU A 58 16.29 12.72 -25.62
CA LEU A 58 15.71 13.03 -26.93
C LEU A 58 14.55 12.06 -27.24
N ASP A 59 13.48 12.59 -27.81
CA ASP A 59 12.37 11.78 -28.31
C ASP A 59 12.72 11.09 -29.64
N PRO A 60 11.85 10.20 -30.20
CA PRO A 60 12.08 9.56 -31.49
C PRO A 60 12.20 10.52 -32.70
N SER A 61 11.78 11.77 -32.52
CA SER A 61 11.94 12.81 -33.55
C SER A 61 13.23 13.64 -33.40
N GLY A 62 14.00 13.38 -32.31
CA GLY A 62 15.22 14.11 -31.98
C GLY A 62 14.98 15.39 -31.21
N GLN A 63 13.76 15.63 -30.70
CA GLN A 63 13.45 16.77 -29.83
C GLN A 63 13.79 16.46 -28.38
N ALA A 64 14.28 17.45 -27.65
CA ALA A 64 14.57 17.33 -26.24
C ALA A 64 13.28 17.12 -25.42
N VAL A 65 13.33 16.22 -24.43
CA VAL A 65 12.19 15.85 -23.60
C VAL A 65 12.37 16.42 -22.18
N PRO A 66 11.65 17.50 -21.82
CA PRO A 66 11.62 18.00 -20.46
C PRO A 66 10.91 17.02 -19.50
N GLN A 67 11.28 17.06 -18.22
CA GLN A 67 10.68 16.22 -17.17
C GLN A 67 10.74 14.70 -17.45
N ALA A 68 11.68 14.25 -18.27
CA ALA A 68 11.95 12.82 -18.40
C ALA A 68 12.72 12.33 -17.15
N HIS A 69 12.30 11.18 -16.61
CA HIS A 69 13.03 10.53 -15.50
C HIS A 69 14.30 9.88 -16.05
N VAL A 70 15.44 10.22 -15.48
CA VAL A 70 16.73 9.61 -15.79
C VAL A 70 17.23 8.89 -14.56
N THR A 71 17.39 7.57 -14.68
CA THR A 71 17.84 6.68 -13.62
C THR A 71 19.29 6.27 -13.88
N LEU A 72 20.16 6.50 -12.91
CA LEU A 72 21.55 6.08 -12.88
C LEU A 72 21.66 4.81 -12.03
N LEU A 73 22.14 3.72 -12.63
CA LEU A 73 22.32 2.44 -11.93
C LEU A 73 23.82 2.15 -11.72
N ARG A 74 24.08 1.44 -10.63
CA ARG A 74 25.41 0.91 -10.30
C ARG A 74 25.28 -0.43 -9.58
N SER A 75 25.98 -1.46 -10.05
CA SER A 75 26.00 -2.78 -9.40
C SER A 75 24.61 -3.35 -9.10
N LEU A 76 23.66 -3.29 -10.06
CA LEU A 76 22.29 -3.80 -9.99
C LEU A 76 21.32 -3.00 -9.12
N VAL A 77 21.71 -1.85 -8.61
CA VAL A 77 20.85 -0.98 -7.82
C VAL A 77 20.76 0.40 -8.44
N VAL A 78 19.69 1.10 -8.16
CA VAL A 78 19.52 2.51 -8.53
C VAL A 78 20.42 3.34 -7.62
N PHE A 79 21.36 4.05 -8.24
CA PHE A 79 22.32 4.88 -7.53
C PHE A 79 21.80 6.31 -7.34
N ASP A 80 21.16 6.86 -8.37
CA ASP A 80 20.59 8.20 -8.35
C ASP A 80 19.50 8.35 -9.40
N GLN A 81 18.57 9.27 -9.19
CA GLN A 81 17.50 9.62 -10.13
C GLN A 81 17.34 11.13 -10.21
N GLN A 82 16.94 11.61 -11.38
CA GLN A 82 16.55 13.01 -11.55
C GLN A 82 15.64 13.17 -12.77
N GLN A 83 14.90 14.25 -12.80
CA GLN A 83 14.16 14.69 -13.97
C GLN A 83 15.01 15.64 -14.83
N THR A 84 14.81 15.57 -16.15
CA THR A 84 15.42 16.54 -17.06
C THR A 84 14.79 17.92 -16.89
N ASP A 85 15.61 18.93 -17.08
CA ASP A 85 15.18 20.34 -17.04
C ASP A 85 14.32 20.74 -18.24
N SER A 86 13.98 22.03 -18.36
CA SER A 86 13.19 22.58 -19.48
C SER A 86 13.85 22.44 -20.86
N GLN A 87 15.14 22.16 -20.90
CA GLN A 87 15.93 21.93 -22.12
C GLN A 87 16.13 20.42 -22.38
N GLY A 88 15.51 19.54 -21.56
CA GLY A 88 15.69 18.10 -21.63
C GLY A 88 17.06 17.61 -21.18
N THR A 89 17.80 18.41 -20.40
CA THR A 89 19.14 18.05 -19.94
C THR A 89 19.14 17.44 -18.55
N PHE A 90 20.12 16.57 -18.29
CA PHE A 90 20.37 15.99 -16.97
C PHE A 90 21.84 16.10 -16.59
N LYS A 91 22.15 16.05 -15.27
CA LYS A 91 23.51 16.15 -14.76
C LYS A 91 23.68 15.45 -13.43
N PHE A 92 24.40 14.32 -13.40
CA PHE A 92 24.86 13.67 -12.19
C PHE A 92 26.29 14.09 -11.88
N ALA A 93 26.52 14.71 -10.74
CA ALA A 93 27.83 15.22 -10.32
C ALA A 93 28.30 14.45 -9.06
N GLY A 94 29.60 14.45 -8.82
CA GLY A 94 30.15 13.81 -7.62
C GLY A 94 30.29 12.30 -7.71
N LEU A 95 30.26 11.74 -8.92
CA LEU A 95 30.34 10.30 -9.17
C LEU A 95 31.76 9.78 -8.88
N ALA A 96 31.83 8.69 -8.15
CA ALA A 96 33.10 7.97 -7.94
C ALA A 96 33.47 7.18 -9.20
N ASP A 97 34.73 6.86 -9.37
CA ASP A 97 35.20 6.01 -10.45
C ASP A 97 34.46 4.66 -10.48
N GLY A 98 34.07 4.22 -11.65
CA GLY A 98 33.35 2.98 -11.85
C GLY A 98 32.48 2.93 -13.08
N LYS A 99 31.86 1.77 -13.30
CA LYS A 99 30.88 1.56 -14.36
C LYS A 99 29.50 1.92 -13.86
N TYR A 100 28.78 2.67 -14.67
CA TYR A 100 27.40 3.06 -14.44
C TYR A 100 26.56 2.71 -15.67
N GLU A 101 25.27 2.57 -15.46
CA GLU A 101 24.30 2.38 -16.51
C GLU A 101 23.20 3.44 -16.37
N LEU A 102 22.69 3.93 -17.49
CA LEU A 102 21.61 4.90 -17.53
C LEU A 102 20.43 4.34 -18.27
N VAL A 103 19.25 4.70 -17.77
CA VAL A 103 17.98 4.53 -18.46
C VAL A 103 17.19 5.81 -18.32
N ALA A 104 16.40 6.15 -19.33
CA ALA A 104 15.49 7.29 -19.26
C ALA A 104 14.07 6.85 -19.64
N SER A 105 13.07 7.49 -19.03
CA SER A 105 11.66 7.25 -19.32
C SER A 105 10.83 8.54 -19.31
N ALA A 106 9.79 8.56 -20.12
CA ALA A 106 8.73 9.56 -20.12
C ALA A 106 7.41 8.85 -20.47
N PRO A 107 6.23 9.46 -20.28
CA PRO A 107 4.96 8.83 -20.58
C PRO A 107 4.91 8.18 -21.97
N GLY A 108 4.74 6.85 -22.02
CA GLY A 108 4.73 6.07 -23.26
C GLY A 108 6.07 5.94 -23.99
N LEU A 109 7.17 6.35 -23.39
CA LEU A 109 8.51 6.34 -23.95
C LEU A 109 9.53 5.79 -22.96
N ALA A 110 10.53 5.03 -23.45
CA ALA A 110 11.68 4.58 -22.65
C ALA A 110 12.95 4.50 -23.51
N SER A 111 14.14 4.68 -22.88
CA SER A 111 15.41 4.45 -23.58
C SER A 111 15.89 3.01 -23.42
N PRO A 112 16.69 2.50 -24.34
CA PRO A 112 17.57 1.38 -24.06
C PRO A 112 18.54 1.72 -22.92
N ARG A 113 19.08 0.70 -22.26
CA ARG A 113 20.13 0.86 -21.25
C ARG A 113 21.45 1.30 -21.93
N ALA A 114 22.07 2.32 -21.39
CA ALA A 114 23.33 2.86 -21.86
C ALA A 114 24.42 2.74 -20.80
N GLU A 115 25.56 2.13 -21.12
CA GLU A 115 26.69 1.99 -20.21
C GLU A 115 27.68 3.14 -20.34
N VAL A 116 28.24 3.59 -19.22
CA VAL A 116 29.29 4.62 -19.16
C VAL A 116 30.29 4.26 -18.07
N GLU A 117 31.57 4.48 -18.31
CA GLU A 117 32.64 4.34 -17.31
C GLU A 117 33.14 5.73 -16.91
N ILE A 118 33.03 6.05 -15.64
CA ILE A 118 33.51 7.32 -15.05
C ILE A 118 34.91 7.11 -14.50
N ARG A 119 35.84 8.01 -14.83
CA ARG A 119 37.23 8.00 -14.36
C ARG A 119 37.66 9.42 -14.00
N GLY A 120 38.15 9.59 -12.78
CA GLY A 120 38.65 10.87 -12.27
C GLY A 120 37.58 11.97 -12.23
N SER A 121 37.97 13.20 -12.50
CA SER A 121 37.10 14.41 -12.44
C SER A 121 36.57 14.86 -13.81
N GLU A 122 36.62 14.01 -14.83
CA GLU A 122 36.17 14.36 -16.18
C GLU A 122 34.65 14.48 -16.29
N VAL A 123 34.19 15.29 -17.24
CA VAL A 123 32.79 15.42 -17.60
C VAL A 123 32.51 14.48 -18.77
N HIS A 124 31.70 13.45 -18.52
CA HIS A 124 31.23 12.56 -19.57
C HIS A 124 29.89 13.04 -20.10
N THR A 125 29.73 13.07 -21.42
CA THR A 125 28.45 13.46 -22.05
C THR A 125 27.83 12.28 -22.78
N LEU A 126 26.55 11.98 -22.47
CA LEU A 126 25.79 10.89 -23.08
C LEU A 126 24.34 11.30 -23.35
N ASN A 127 23.92 11.26 -24.61
CA ASN A 127 22.54 11.53 -24.99
C ASN A 127 21.72 10.23 -25.00
N LEU A 128 20.52 10.29 -24.41
CA LEU A 128 19.59 9.15 -24.34
C LEU A 128 18.44 9.34 -25.33
N HIS A 129 18.23 8.36 -26.19
CA HIS A 129 17.16 8.38 -27.19
C HIS A 129 15.99 7.52 -26.71
N LEU A 130 14.84 8.14 -26.48
CA LEU A 130 13.61 7.45 -26.10
C LEU A 130 12.97 6.76 -27.32
N GLN A 131 12.31 5.65 -27.07
CA GLN A 131 11.51 4.89 -28.03
C GLN A 131 10.11 4.68 -27.45
N LEU A 132 9.10 4.42 -28.31
CA LEU A 132 7.76 4.07 -27.83
C LEU A 132 7.81 2.78 -27.02
N SER A 133 7.27 2.81 -25.81
CA SER A 133 7.21 1.67 -24.92
C SER A 133 5.88 1.67 -24.15
N ALA A 134 5.20 0.53 -24.10
CA ALA A 134 4.01 0.34 -23.27
C ALA A 134 4.35 0.25 -21.77
N VAL A 135 5.57 -0.20 -21.46
CA VAL A 135 6.07 -0.26 -20.09
C VAL A 135 7.24 0.70 -19.98
N GLN A 136 7.12 1.66 -19.11
CA GLN A 136 8.23 2.48 -18.67
C GLN A 136 9.26 1.57 -17.97
N GLN A 137 10.52 1.92 -18.01
CA GLN A 137 11.52 1.29 -17.14
C GLN A 137 11.27 1.87 -15.72
N GLN A 138 10.38 1.22 -15.00
CA GLN A 138 9.98 1.64 -13.67
C GLN A 138 10.97 1.11 -12.64
N VAL A 139 11.31 1.95 -11.70
CA VAL A 139 12.03 1.59 -10.49
C VAL A 139 11.02 1.18 -9.44
N VAL A 140 11.33 0.17 -8.68
CA VAL A 140 10.54 -0.31 -7.56
C VAL A 140 11.41 -0.41 -6.31
N VAL A 141 10.88 0.04 -5.20
CA VAL A 141 11.50 -0.03 -3.87
C VAL A 141 10.98 -1.24 -3.10
N SER A 142 9.70 -1.60 -3.31
CA SER A 142 9.00 -2.61 -2.48
C SER A 142 9.35 -4.08 -2.78
N ALA A 143 10.11 -4.37 -3.82
CA ALA A 143 10.46 -5.75 -4.20
C ALA A 143 11.88 -6.19 -3.78
N SER A 144 12.66 -5.30 -3.21
CA SER A 144 13.99 -5.55 -2.65
C SER A 144 14.32 -4.47 -1.63
N LEU A 145 15.37 -4.67 -0.83
CA LEU A 145 15.81 -3.68 0.16
C LEU A 145 16.39 -2.41 -0.48
N GLU A 146 16.70 -2.46 -1.78
CA GLU A 146 17.22 -1.36 -2.57
C GLU A 146 16.41 -1.18 -3.85
N ASP A 147 16.37 0.05 -4.34
CA ASP A 147 15.73 0.42 -5.58
C ASP A 147 16.20 -0.44 -6.76
N SER A 148 15.28 -1.01 -7.49
CA SER A 148 15.54 -1.96 -8.58
C SER A 148 14.70 -1.67 -9.80
N LEU A 149 15.17 -2.07 -10.97
CA LEU A 149 14.30 -2.08 -12.15
C LEU A 149 13.31 -3.26 -12.06
N VAL A 150 12.03 -3.01 -12.29
CA VAL A 150 10.97 -4.05 -12.34
C VAL A 150 11.37 -5.22 -13.24
N SER A 151 12.09 -4.94 -14.32
CA SER A 151 12.56 -5.99 -15.25
C SER A 151 13.59 -6.96 -14.64
N GLU A 152 14.25 -6.63 -13.56
CA GLU A 152 15.28 -7.44 -12.89
C GLU A 152 14.76 -8.16 -11.65
N VAL A 153 13.53 -7.86 -11.24
CA VAL A 153 12.90 -8.44 -10.06
C VAL A 153 12.19 -9.74 -10.43
N GLY A 154 12.35 -10.76 -9.60
CA GLY A 154 11.68 -12.06 -9.77
C GLY A 154 10.26 -12.11 -9.23
N SER A 155 9.88 -11.22 -8.30
CA SER A 155 8.51 -11.11 -7.76
C SER A 155 7.56 -10.45 -8.75
N SER A 156 6.28 -10.71 -8.60
CA SER A 156 5.20 -10.07 -9.35
C SER A 156 4.98 -8.66 -8.79
N VAL A 157 5.32 -7.63 -9.56
CA VAL A 157 5.21 -6.23 -9.15
C VAL A 157 4.33 -5.45 -10.11
N SER A 158 3.45 -4.62 -9.57
CA SER A 158 2.71 -3.60 -10.32
C SER A 158 3.08 -2.21 -9.80
N VAL A 159 3.33 -1.29 -10.71
CA VAL A 159 3.58 0.12 -10.39
C VAL A 159 2.60 0.97 -11.17
N VAL A 160 1.78 1.75 -10.45
CA VAL A 160 0.85 2.72 -11.04
C VAL A 160 1.46 4.11 -10.86
N SER A 161 1.77 4.77 -11.97
CA SER A 161 2.41 6.10 -11.93
C SER A 161 1.43 7.22 -11.54
N GLY A 162 1.95 8.33 -11.01
CA GLY A 162 1.14 9.52 -10.72
C GLY A 162 0.44 10.08 -11.96
N GLN A 163 1.02 9.92 -13.16
CA GLN A 163 0.33 10.30 -14.39
C GLN A 163 -0.87 9.39 -14.66
N ASP A 164 -0.77 8.07 -14.45
CA ASP A 164 -1.91 7.16 -14.59
C ASP A 164 -2.99 7.43 -13.54
N ILE A 165 -2.59 7.75 -12.29
CA ILE A 165 -3.49 8.16 -11.19
C ILE A 165 -4.26 9.42 -11.59
N LYS A 166 -3.55 10.41 -12.10
CA LYS A 166 -4.13 11.69 -12.56
C LYS A 166 -5.06 11.51 -13.77
N ASP A 167 -4.68 10.66 -14.73
CA ASP A 167 -5.49 10.41 -15.94
C ASP A 167 -6.81 9.69 -15.62
N ARG A 168 -6.79 8.78 -14.63
CA ARG A 168 -7.98 8.10 -14.11
C ARG A 168 -8.82 9.02 -13.20
N ALA A 169 -8.29 10.18 -12.82
CA ALA A 169 -8.86 11.09 -11.82
C ALA A 169 -9.21 10.35 -10.52
N ALA A 170 -8.33 9.42 -10.07
CA ALA A 170 -8.53 8.64 -8.85
C ALA A 170 -8.66 9.58 -7.64
N LEU A 171 -9.62 9.32 -6.75
CA LEU A 171 -9.86 10.13 -5.55
C LEU A 171 -9.05 9.63 -4.35
N ASN A 172 -8.87 8.33 -4.26
CA ASN A 172 -8.19 7.68 -3.16
C ASN A 172 -7.28 6.56 -3.66
N VAL A 173 -6.44 6.05 -2.79
CA VAL A 173 -5.51 4.95 -3.11
C VAL A 173 -6.27 3.66 -3.44
N LEU A 174 -7.46 3.43 -2.87
CA LEU A 174 -8.28 2.25 -3.15
C LEU A 174 -8.70 2.19 -4.63
N ASP A 175 -9.07 3.35 -5.24
CA ASP A 175 -9.36 3.45 -6.68
C ASP A 175 -8.17 3.03 -7.54
N VAL A 176 -6.94 3.33 -7.08
CA VAL A 176 -5.71 2.94 -7.78
C VAL A 176 -5.49 1.44 -7.69
N LEU A 177 -5.73 0.85 -6.52
CA LEU A 177 -5.53 -0.57 -6.23
C LEU A 177 -6.52 -1.47 -6.98
N SER A 178 -7.76 -1.03 -7.17
CA SER A 178 -8.82 -1.80 -7.84
C SER A 178 -8.49 -2.23 -9.28
N GLY A 179 -7.54 -1.56 -9.93
CA GLY A 179 -7.09 -1.90 -11.28
C GLY A 179 -5.84 -2.79 -11.34
N ILE A 180 -5.40 -3.38 -10.24
CA ILE A 180 -4.18 -4.20 -10.17
C ILE A 180 -4.53 -5.69 -10.17
N PRO A 181 -3.92 -6.53 -11.04
CA PRO A 181 -4.22 -7.96 -11.05
C PRO A 181 -3.88 -8.61 -9.71
N GLY A 182 -4.72 -9.55 -9.26
CA GLY A 182 -4.56 -10.24 -7.99
C GLY A 182 -4.93 -9.41 -6.75
N VAL A 183 -5.40 -8.18 -6.94
CA VAL A 183 -5.88 -7.30 -5.87
C VAL A 183 -7.40 -7.15 -5.97
N GLU A 184 -8.07 -7.49 -4.89
CA GLU A 184 -9.50 -7.24 -4.70
C GLU A 184 -9.69 -6.16 -3.66
N VAL A 185 -10.61 -5.24 -3.90
CA VAL A 185 -10.95 -4.16 -2.97
C VAL A 185 -12.41 -4.26 -2.56
N SER A 186 -12.71 -3.89 -1.34
CA SER A 186 -14.07 -3.72 -0.86
C SER A 186 -14.20 -2.46 -0.04
N GLN A 187 -15.38 -1.83 -0.09
CA GLN A 187 -15.71 -0.66 0.70
C GLN A 187 -17.18 -0.74 1.12
N THR A 188 -17.48 -0.33 2.36
CA THR A 188 -18.87 -0.25 2.86
C THR A 188 -19.58 0.95 2.24
N GLY A 189 -19.80 0.90 0.95
CA GLY A 189 -20.71 1.68 0.10
C GLY A 189 -20.42 3.17 -0.10
N ARG A 190 -19.95 3.89 0.91
CA ARG A 190 -19.90 5.37 0.98
C ARG A 190 -18.46 5.93 0.95
N TYR A 191 -18.32 7.23 0.71
CA TYR A 191 -17.06 7.90 0.99
C TYR A 191 -16.69 7.76 2.48
N GLY A 192 -15.47 7.36 2.78
CA GLY A 192 -15.02 7.11 4.15
C GLY A 192 -15.62 5.86 4.80
N GLY A 193 -16.29 4.99 4.04
CA GLY A 193 -16.67 3.66 4.51
C GLY A 193 -15.46 2.76 4.73
N VAL A 194 -15.55 1.84 5.68
CA VAL A 194 -14.48 0.88 6.01
C VAL A 194 -14.06 0.12 4.75
N THR A 195 -12.75 -0.04 4.57
CA THR A 195 -12.18 -0.66 3.38
C THR A 195 -11.46 -1.97 3.69
N GLY A 196 -11.47 -2.89 2.73
CA GLY A 196 -10.65 -4.09 2.72
C GLY A 196 -9.85 -4.20 1.43
N VAL A 197 -8.61 -4.60 1.52
CA VAL A 197 -7.77 -4.94 0.36
C VAL A 197 -7.28 -6.38 0.53
N TYR A 198 -7.61 -7.23 -0.40
CA TYR A 198 -7.29 -8.66 -0.38
C TYR A 198 -6.37 -8.97 -1.55
N VAL A 199 -5.23 -9.59 -1.28
CA VAL A 199 -4.25 -9.90 -2.32
C VAL A 199 -4.08 -11.41 -2.43
N ARG A 200 -4.40 -11.98 -3.61
CA ARG A 200 -4.24 -13.41 -3.91
C ARG A 200 -4.83 -14.31 -2.83
N GLY A 201 -6.07 -14.04 -2.42
CA GLY A 201 -6.81 -14.82 -1.44
C GLY A 201 -6.37 -14.66 0.02
N GLY A 202 -5.50 -13.69 0.31
CA GLY A 202 -5.14 -13.33 1.68
C GLY A 202 -6.19 -12.44 2.34
N GLU A 203 -6.19 -12.38 3.65
CA GLU A 203 -7.01 -11.45 4.44
C GLU A 203 -6.52 -10.01 4.29
N SER A 204 -7.38 -9.02 4.56
CA SER A 204 -7.02 -7.60 4.40
C SER A 204 -5.87 -7.15 5.32
N ASN A 205 -5.70 -7.80 6.47
CA ASN A 205 -4.60 -7.55 7.41
C ASN A 205 -3.31 -8.33 7.11
N TYR A 206 -3.22 -8.98 5.93
CA TYR A 206 -2.01 -9.67 5.45
C TYR A 206 -1.15 -8.80 4.53
N ASN A 207 -1.52 -7.54 4.35
CA ASN A 207 -0.82 -6.61 3.49
C ASN A 207 -0.05 -5.59 4.32
N LEU A 208 1.24 -5.48 4.10
CA LEU A 208 2.02 -4.39 4.66
C LEU A 208 1.77 -3.11 3.86
N VAL A 209 1.30 -2.07 4.52
CA VAL A 209 1.03 -0.77 3.90
C VAL A 209 2.05 0.26 4.37
N MET A 210 2.72 0.87 3.41
CA MET A 210 3.74 1.89 3.68
C MET A 210 3.44 3.18 2.92
N VAL A 211 3.84 4.31 3.50
CA VAL A 211 3.98 5.60 2.82
C VAL A 211 5.45 6.02 2.92
N ASP A 212 6.10 6.18 1.78
CA ASP A 212 7.55 6.50 1.68
C ASP A 212 8.46 5.56 2.50
N GLY A 213 8.09 4.27 2.61
CA GLY A 213 8.81 3.27 3.40
C GLY A 213 8.38 3.15 4.86
N MET A 214 7.61 4.07 5.38
CA MET A 214 7.10 4.06 6.75
C MET A 214 5.84 3.20 6.86
N GLU A 215 5.86 2.17 7.72
CA GLU A 215 4.70 1.32 7.98
C GLU A 215 3.57 2.06 8.72
N LEU A 216 2.34 1.97 8.20
CA LEU A 216 1.14 2.61 8.75
C LEU A 216 0.11 1.63 9.30
N ASN A 217 0.33 0.33 9.20
CA ASN A 217 -0.58 -0.68 9.74
C ASN A 217 -0.79 -0.49 11.25
N GLU A 218 -1.98 -0.82 11.70
CA GLU A 218 -2.30 -0.94 13.14
C GLU A 218 -1.52 -2.09 13.78
N PHE A 219 -1.60 -2.19 15.10
CA PHE A 219 -1.02 -3.30 15.87
C PHE A 219 -1.56 -4.64 15.36
N GLY A 220 -0.68 -5.45 14.73
CA GLY A 220 -1.04 -6.74 14.18
C GLY A 220 -1.56 -6.74 12.74
N GLY A 221 -1.42 -5.64 11.99
CA GLY A 221 -1.44 -5.66 10.52
C GLY A 221 -2.69 -5.08 9.84
N ALA A 222 -3.76 -4.74 10.54
CA ALA A 222 -4.93 -4.11 9.92
C ALA A 222 -4.58 -2.73 9.34
N PHE A 223 -5.27 -2.35 8.26
CA PHE A 223 -5.18 -1.01 7.69
C PHE A 223 -6.47 -0.66 6.93
N ASP A 224 -7.03 0.51 7.22
CA ASP A 224 -8.15 1.09 6.49
C ASP A 224 -7.63 2.14 5.49
N PHE A 225 -7.92 1.97 4.20
CA PHE A 225 -7.49 2.86 3.13
C PHE A 225 -8.40 4.07 2.94
N ALA A 226 -9.56 4.13 3.59
CA ALA A 226 -10.53 5.23 3.46
C ALA A 226 -9.90 6.63 3.65
N PRO A 227 -8.96 6.85 4.60
CA PRO A 227 -8.35 8.16 4.81
C PRO A 227 -7.28 8.55 3.79
N LEU A 228 -6.77 7.61 2.96
CA LEU A 228 -5.67 7.91 2.04
C LEU A 228 -6.15 8.45 0.69
N PRO A 229 -6.00 9.77 0.41
CA PRO A 229 -6.28 10.33 -0.91
C PRO A 229 -5.24 9.87 -1.93
N ALA A 230 -5.58 9.98 -3.21
CA ALA A 230 -4.64 9.79 -4.31
C ALA A 230 -3.85 11.09 -4.63
N ASP A 231 -4.18 12.19 -3.95
CA ASP A 231 -3.45 13.46 -4.05
C ASP A 231 -2.06 13.34 -3.44
N GLY A 232 -1.10 14.06 -3.99
CA GLY A 232 0.26 14.01 -3.51
C GLY A 232 0.98 12.68 -3.73
N VAL A 233 0.35 11.70 -4.40
CA VAL A 233 0.94 10.40 -4.69
C VAL A 233 1.67 10.44 -6.03
N GLU A 234 2.98 10.16 -6.00
CA GLU A 234 3.83 10.06 -7.19
C GLU A 234 3.68 8.69 -7.87
N ARG A 235 3.55 7.62 -7.10
CA ARG A 235 3.28 6.27 -7.57
C ARG A 235 2.80 5.36 -6.45
N VAL A 236 2.10 4.30 -6.83
CA VAL A 236 1.74 3.19 -5.94
C VAL A 236 2.43 1.93 -6.46
N GLU A 237 3.18 1.27 -5.58
CA GLU A 237 3.86 0.02 -5.85
C GLU A 237 3.16 -1.11 -5.10
N VAL A 238 2.85 -2.21 -5.79
CA VAL A 238 2.28 -3.40 -5.17
C VAL A 238 3.14 -4.61 -5.53
N THR A 239 3.88 -5.11 -4.56
CA THR A 239 4.62 -6.37 -4.67
C THR A 239 3.76 -7.48 -4.09
N ARG A 240 3.39 -8.45 -4.93
CA ARG A 240 2.53 -9.59 -4.58
C ARG A 240 3.37 -10.81 -4.25
N GLY A 241 2.96 -11.50 -3.20
CA GLY A 241 3.68 -12.60 -2.57
C GLY A 241 4.23 -12.22 -1.20
N PRO A 242 4.71 -13.18 -0.41
CA PRO A 242 5.21 -12.92 0.92
C PRO A 242 6.57 -12.22 0.87
N GLU A 243 6.62 -11.06 1.49
CA GLU A 243 7.81 -10.23 1.58
C GLU A 243 8.33 -10.10 3.03
N SER A 244 7.87 -10.98 3.94
CA SER A 244 8.31 -10.95 5.34
C SER A 244 9.81 -11.17 5.51
N ALA A 245 10.49 -11.75 4.52
CA ALA A 245 11.95 -11.87 4.49
C ALA A 245 12.68 -10.52 4.37
N LEU A 246 12.00 -9.48 3.90
CA LEU A 246 12.56 -8.13 3.75
C LEU A 246 11.99 -7.17 4.80
N TYR A 247 10.67 -7.19 4.95
CA TYR A 247 9.91 -6.19 5.69
C TYR A 247 9.38 -6.68 7.05
N GLY A 248 9.53 -7.98 7.36
CA GLY A 248 9.09 -8.53 8.63
C GLY A 248 7.61 -8.90 8.68
N PRO A 249 7.01 -8.90 9.89
CA PRO A 249 5.61 -9.24 10.07
C PRO A 249 4.68 -8.33 9.25
N ASN A 250 3.46 -8.82 8.96
CA ASN A 250 2.40 -8.19 8.18
C ASN A 250 2.58 -8.24 6.64
N ALA A 251 3.80 -8.41 6.10
CA ALA A 251 4.03 -8.63 4.67
C ALA A 251 3.77 -10.10 4.26
N VAL A 252 2.56 -10.61 4.55
CA VAL A 252 2.19 -12.02 4.38
C VAL A 252 1.80 -12.36 2.95
N THR A 253 1.05 -11.45 2.28
CA THR A 253 0.61 -11.63 0.89
C THR A 253 1.04 -10.51 -0.03
N SER A 254 1.34 -9.33 0.50
CA SER A 254 1.85 -8.22 -0.30
C SER A 254 2.55 -7.14 0.52
N VAL A 255 3.26 -6.29 -0.20
CA VAL A 255 3.67 -4.95 0.25
C VAL A 255 3.03 -3.94 -0.69
N ILE A 256 2.31 -2.97 -0.12
CA ILE A 256 1.71 -1.83 -0.81
C ILE A 256 2.48 -0.59 -0.35
N ASN A 257 3.30 -0.03 -1.23
CA ASN A 257 4.08 1.17 -0.92
C ASN A 257 3.57 2.36 -1.73
N ILE A 258 3.12 3.38 -1.03
CA ILE A 258 2.63 4.64 -1.58
C ILE A 258 3.79 5.63 -1.50
N VAL A 259 4.31 6.02 -2.65
CA VAL A 259 5.40 7.00 -2.73
C VAL A 259 4.80 8.37 -3.01
N THR A 260 5.09 9.33 -2.13
CA THR A 260 4.58 10.69 -2.26
C THR A 260 5.45 11.54 -3.17
N ILE A 261 4.96 12.72 -3.55
CA ILE A 261 5.67 13.66 -4.42
C ILE A 261 7.04 13.99 -3.82
N GLN A 262 8.09 13.67 -4.56
CA GLN A 262 9.47 13.98 -4.25
C GLN A 262 9.86 15.32 -4.90
N GLY A 263 10.75 16.06 -4.27
CA GLY A 263 11.19 17.36 -4.75
C GLY A 263 12.24 17.27 -5.84
N GLU A 264 11.83 17.12 -7.09
CA GLU A 264 12.73 17.07 -8.24
C GLU A 264 12.52 18.25 -9.19
N GLY A 265 13.54 18.57 -9.95
CA GLY A 265 13.47 19.54 -11.04
C GLY A 265 13.16 20.98 -10.62
N THR A 266 12.62 21.76 -11.55
CA THR A 266 12.27 23.16 -11.35
C THR A 266 11.04 23.28 -10.44
N PRO A 267 11.04 24.16 -9.42
CA PRO A 267 9.89 24.36 -8.56
C PRO A 267 8.59 24.60 -9.31
N HIS A 268 7.51 23.97 -8.90
CA HIS A 268 6.17 24.18 -9.42
C HIS A 268 5.13 24.03 -8.31
N PHE A 269 3.98 24.68 -8.53
CA PHE A 269 2.85 24.65 -7.61
C PHE A 269 1.57 24.37 -8.38
N THR A 270 0.66 23.63 -7.78
CA THR A 270 -0.66 23.33 -8.35
C THR A 270 -1.74 23.58 -7.32
N PHE A 271 -2.86 24.17 -7.76
CA PHE A 271 -4.08 24.30 -6.98
C PHE A 271 -5.25 23.68 -7.73
N GLN A 272 -6.08 22.96 -7.00
CA GLN A 272 -7.27 22.29 -7.56
C GLN A 272 -8.48 22.65 -6.70
N ALA A 273 -9.62 22.86 -7.36
CA ALA A 273 -10.92 23.06 -6.72
C ALA A 273 -11.97 22.29 -7.51
N GLU A 274 -12.75 21.47 -6.82
CA GLU A 274 -13.76 20.60 -7.41
C GLU A 274 -15.08 20.70 -6.66
N GLY A 275 -16.16 20.37 -7.37
CA GLY A 275 -17.48 20.20 -6.82
C GLY A 275 -18.30 19.21 -7.62
N GLY A 276 -19.29 18.58 -7.00
CA GLY A 276 -20.11 17.59 -7.69
C GLY A 276 -21.26 17.01 -6.88
N SER A 277 -21.64 15.79 -7.20
CA SER A 277 -22.74 15.05 -6.58
C SER A 277 -22.61 14.99 -5.06
N PHE A 278 -23.70 14.79 -4.35
CA PHE A 278 -23.76 14.67 -2.87
C PHE A 278 -23.18 15.87 -2.13
N THR A 279 -23.31 17.09 -2.71
CA THR A 279 -22.71 18.33 -2.19
C THR A 279 -21.18 18.23 -1.95
N THR A 280 -20.52 17.37 -2.72
CA THR A 280 -19.07 17.13 -2.58
C THR A 280 -18.29 18.36 -2.99
N ARG A 281 -17.23 18.65 -2.23
CA ARG A 281 -16.25 19.71 -2.48
C ARG A 281 -14.86 19.16 -2.16
N ARG A 282 -13.90 19.46 -3.04
CA ARG A 282 -12.51 19.09 -2.82
C ARG A 282 -11.57 20.25 -3.17
N PHE A 283 -10.57 20.45 -2.33
CA PHE A 283 -9.52 21.43 -2.53
C PHE A 283 -8.17 20.78 -2.32
N VAL A 284 -7.24 21.01 -3.24
CA VAL A 284 -5.88 20.47 -3.18
C VAL A 284 -4.89 21.58 -3.49
N GLY A 285 -3.80 21.63 -2.75
CA GLY A 285 -2.65 22.48 -3.01
C GLY A 285 -1.38 21.65 -2.90
N ASP A 286 -0.66 21.51 -4.00
CA ASP A 286 0.59 20.78 -4.06
C ASP A 286 1.72 21.62 -4.62
N GLY A 287 2.95 21.22 -4.34
CA GLY A 287 4.13 21.81 -4.92
C GLY A 287 5.36 20.98 -4.67
N SER A 288 6.29 21.02 -5.60
CA SER A 288 7.59 20.36 -5.44
C SER A 288 8.69 21.04 -6.24
N GLY A 289 9.95 20.74 -5.90
CA GLY A 289 11.07 21.27 -6.63
C GLY A 289 12.40 21.09 -5.90
N LEU A 290 13.47 21.44 -6.62
CA LEU A 290 14.84 21.52 -6.10
C LEU A 290 15.26 22.98 -5.98
N THR A 291 15.63 23.41 -4.76
CA THR A 291 16.07 24.79 -4.49
C THR A 291 17.32 24.78 -3.62
N HIS A 292 18.45 25.28 -4.14
CA HIS A 292 19.74 25.37 -3.42
C HIS A 292 20.21 24.03 -2.81
N GLY A 293 19.94 22.89 -3.49
CA GLY A 293 20.32 21.56 -3.01
C GLY A 293 19.35 20.95 -1.99
N LEU A 294 18.23 21.61 -1.69
CA LEU A 294 17.11 21.09 -0.94
C LEU A 294 16.01 20.63 -1.89
N ASN A 295 15.75 19.36 -1.93
CA ASN A 295 14.57 18.78 -2.56
C ASN A 295 13.39 18.98 -1.60
N TRP A 296 12.25 19.41 -2.11
CA TRP A 296 11.06 19.58 -1.30
C TRP A 296 9.80 19.25 -2.11
N GLY A 297 8.89 18.57 -1.48
CA GLY A 297 7.56 18.27 -2.01
C GLY A 297 6.53 18.37 -0.90
N PHE A 298 5.35 18.87 -1.20
CA PHE A 298 4.22 18.87 -0.28
C PHE A 298 2.90 18.73 -1.02
N ASP A 299 1.93 18.18 -0.34
CA ASP A 299 0.51 18.17 -0.71
C ASP A 299 -0.35 18.48 0.52
N VAL A 300 -1.39 19.26 0.33
CA VAL A 300 -2.42 19.51 1.34
C VAL A 300 -3.78 19.40 0.66
N SER A 301 -4.61 18.51 1.14
CA SER A 301 -5.93 18.28 0.57
C SER A 301 -7.04 18.29 1.61
N ARG A 302 -8.23 18.65 1.15
CA ARG A 302 -9.47 18.58 1.91
C ARG A 302 -10.60 18.10 1.01
N PHE A 303 -11.32 17.08 1.48
CA PHE A 303 -12.50 16.52 0.86
C PHE A 303 -13.68 16.57 1.83
N ASP A 304 -14.81 17.14 1.41
CA ASP A 304 -16.06 17.15 2.16
C ASP A 304 -17.18 16.60 1.25
N SER A 305 -18.02 15.68 1.76
CA SER A 305 -19.22 15.17 1.08
C SER A 305 -20.40 15.13 2.04
N GLY A 306 -21.59 15.41 1.54
CA GLY A 306 -22.84 15.28 2.30
C GLY A 306 -23.35 13.84 2.42
N GLY A 307 -22.86 12.94 1.55
CA GLY A 307 -23.30 11.54 1.51
C GLY A 307 -24.61 11.31 0.78
N LEU A 308 -25.00 10.04 0.65
CA LEU A 308 -26.18 9.57 -0.07
C LEU A 308 -27.43 9.53 0.82
N VAL A 309 -27.26 9.11 2.07
CA VAL A 309 -28.33 8.96 3.06
C VAL A 309 -28.06 9.81 4.30
N GLN A 310 -29.00 9.84 5.24
CA GLN A 310 -28.80 10.52 6.50
C GLN A 310 -27.64 9.91 7.28
N ASN A 311 -26.80 10.74 7.92
CA ASN A 311 -25.59 10.34 8.65
C ASN A 311 -24.53 9.63 7.78
N ASP A 312 -24.42 10.04 6.51
CA ASP A 312 -23.45 9.52 5.54
C ASP A 312 -22.42 10.59 5.12
N ASN A 313 -22.34 11.67 5.86
CA ASN A 313 -21.41 12.75 5.54
C ASN A 313 -19.96 12.36 5.87
N TYR A 314 -19.05 12.81 5.01
CA TYR A 314 -17.62 12.52 5.10
C TYR A 314 -16.78 13.78 5.02
N ARG A 315 -15.72 13.82 5.84
CA ARG A 315 -14.68 14.84 5.78
C ARG A 315 -13.32 14.18 5.91
N ASN A 316 -12.41 14.55 5.03
CA ASN A 316 -11.01 14.12 5.08
C ASN A 316 -10.09 15.32 4.88
N GLN A 317 -9.00 15.38 5.64
CA GLN A 317 -7.95 16.39 5.55
C GLN A 317 -6.61 15.67 5.61
N THR A 318 -5.77 15.89 4.60
CA THR A 318 -4.46 15.22 4.51
C THR A 318 -3.37 16.22 4.21
N ALA A 319 -2.19 15.96 4.74
CA ALA A 319 -0.97 16.67 4.41
C ALA A 319 0.19 15.68 4.25
N PHE A 320 0.94 15.79 3.16
CA PHE A 320 2.21 15.13 2.93
C PHE A 320 3.33 16.17 2.86
N LEU A 321 4.51 15.80 3.34
CA LEU A 321 5.72 16.62 3.21
C LEU A 321 6.92 15.70 2.99
N SER A 322 7.70 15.99 1.96
CA SER A 322 8.97 15.36 1.66
C SER A 322 10.07 16.43 1.60
N LEU A 323 11.15 16.21 2.32
CA LEU A 323 12.33 17.07 2.31
C LEU A 323 13.57 16.21 2.13
N GLY A 324 14.40 16.53 1.15
CA GLY A 324 15.66 15.85 0.89
C GLY A 324 16.82 16.83 0.83
N TYR A 325 17.88 16.59 1.58
CA TYR A 325 19.12 17.35 1.50
C TYR A 325 20.26 16.46 1.01
N HIS A 326 20.60 16.63 -0.26
CA HIS A 326 21.61 15.87 -0.96
C HIS A 326 22.84 16.75 -1.21
N ARG A 327 23.67 16.93 -0.17
CA ARG A 327 24.89 17.74 -0.27
C ARG A 327 25.90 17.17 -1.27
N SER A 328 25.89 15.86 -1.45
CA SER A 328 26.67 15.14 -2.46
C SER A 328 25.98 13.79 -2.70
N PRO A 329 26.26 13.09 -3.82
CA PRO A 329 25.74 11.74 -4.04
C PRO A 329 26.14 10.74 -2.94
N ARG A 330 27.14 11.09 -2.10
CA ARG A 330 27.62 10.25 -1.00
C ARG A 330 26.85 10.43 0.29
N ARG A 331 26.13 11.53 0.47
CA ARG A 331 25.41 11.84 1.72
C ARG A 331 24.06 12.37 1.39
N ARG A 332 23.03 11.64 1.84
CA ARG A 332 21.63 12.00 1.69
C ARG A 332 20.96 12.01 3.05
N LEU A 333 20.13 12.98 3.26
CA LEU A 333 19.24 13.06 4.40
C LEU A 333 17.84 13.35 3.86
N ASP A 334 16.94 12.41 4.06
CA ASP A 334 15.56 12.51 3.60
C ASP A 334 14.62 12.48 4.80
N PHE A 335 13.57 13.26 4.74
CA PHE A 335 12.53 13.35 5.76
C PHE A 335 11.17 13.31 5.09
N HIS A 336 10.32 12.43 5.56
CA HIS A 336 8.94 12.26 5.09
C HIS A 336 7.96 12.43 6.23
N PHE A 337 6.81 13.01 5.94
CA PHE A 337 5.75 13.24 6.91
C PHE A 337 4.39 13.01 6.27
N ILE A 338 3.50 12.37 7.03
CA ILE A 338 2.06 12.26 6.74
C ILE A 338 1.26 12.70 7.95
N GLY A 339 0.22 13.49 7.72
CA GLY A 339 -0.82 13.81 8.67
C GLY A 339 -2.19 13.71 8.01
N ASN A 340 -3.10 12.94 8.62
CA ASN A 340 -4.46 12.81 8.13
C ASN A 340 -5.45 12.86 9.29
N ALA A 341 -6.60 13.51 9.05
CA ALA A 341 -7.75 13.50 9.95
C ALA A 341 -9.02 13.26 9.15
N ASN A 342 -9.73 12.23 9.51
CA ASN A 342 -10.94 11.74 8.88
C ASN A 342 -12.11 11.73 9.87
N ASP A 343 -13.31 12.10 9.44
CA ASP A 343 -14.55 12.06 10.20
C ASP A 343 -15.70 11.65 9.26
N ALA A 344 -16.29 10.48 9.49
CA ALA A 344 -17.35 9.90 8.68
C ALA A 344 -18.61 9.58 9.52
N GLY A 345 -19.78 9.85 8.99
CA GLY A 345 -21.01 9.29 9.54
C GLY A 345 -21.06 7.78 9.25
N ALA A 346 -21.66 7.00 10.13
CA ALA A 346 -21.79 5.55 9.99
C ALA A 346 -23.27 5.13 10.01
N PRO A 347 -23.97 5.21 8.84
CA PRO A 347 -25.40 4.92 8.76
C PRO A 347 -25.77 3.45 8.99
N GLY A 348 -24.78 2.56 9.09
CA GLY A 348 -24.98 1.11 9.13
C GLY A 348 -25.36 0.54 7.77
N PRO A 349 -25.67 -0.76 7.70
CA PRO A 349 -26.22 -1.39 6.50
C PRO A 349 -27.65 -0.89 6.23
N TYR A 350 -27.98 -0.62 4.98
CA TYR A 350 -29.32 -0.19 4.53
C TYR A 350 -29.68 -0.75 3.15
N GLY A 351 -28.92 -1.71 2.66
CA GLY A 351 -29.11 -2.41 1.40
C GLY A 351 -29.74 -3.79 1.55
N SER A 352 -29.05 -4.82 1.06
CA SER A 352 -29.50 -6.21 1.17
C SER A 352 -29.57 -6.65 2.63
N ASP A 353 -30.70 -7.25 3.01
CA ASP A 353 -30.98 -7.74 4.37
C ASP A 353 -31.61 -9.15 4.26
N PRO A 354 -30.80 -10.20 4.10
CA PRO A 354 -31.28 -11.54 3.83
C PRO A 354 -32.14 -12.13 4.95
N ASP A 355 -31.84 -11.80 6.20
CA ASP A 355 -32.51 -12.36 7.38
C ASP A 355 -33.49 -11.37 8.05
N ASP A 356 -33.77 -10.22 7.40
CA ASP A 356 -34.70 -9.18 7.88
C ASP A 356 -34.33 -8.66 9.27
N LEU A 357 -33.03 -8.41 9.49
CA LEU A 357 -32.46 -7.91 10.76
C LEU A 357 -32.24 -6.39 10.74
N PHE A 358 -32.47 -5.71 9.63
CA PHE A 358 -32.22 -4.28 9.48
C PHE A 358 -33.19 -3.46 10.33
N THR A 359 -32.62 -2.58 11.17
CA THR A 359 -33.39 -1.74 12.12
C THR A 359 -33.60 -0.31 11.64
N GLY A 360 -33.09 0.06 10.47
CA GLY A 360 -33.14 1.41 9.89
C GLY A 360 -31.77 2.08 9.91
N ILE A 361 -31.71 3.25 9.25
CA ILE A 361 -30.46 4.04 9.15
C ILE A 361 -30.07 4.55 10.54
N ASP A 362 -28.82 4.27 10.93
CA ASP A 362 -28.22 4.83 12.13
C ASP A 362 -27.89 6.31 11.90
N THR A 363 -28.53 7.17 12.68
CA THR A 363 -28.37 8.62 12.58
C THR A 363 -27.39 9.20 13.61
N TYR A 364 -26.73 8.34 14.40
CA TYR A 364 -25.91 8.73 15.53
C TYR A 364 -24.43 8.31 15.41
N SER A 365 -24.19 7.08 14.93
CA SER A 365 -22.83 6.51 14.92
C SER A 365 -21.90 7.26 13.98
N ARG A 366 -20.62 7.35 14.38
CA ARG A 366 -19.57 8.05 13.62
C ARG A 366 -18.23 7.37 13.78
N ASP A 367 -17.50 7.33 12.69
CA ASP A 367 -16.11 6.90 12.61
C ASP A 367 -15.18 8.12 12.53
N LYS A 368 -14.08 8.06 13.28
CA LYS A 368 -12.98 9.01 13.15
C LYS A 368 -11.67 8.25 13.12
N GLN A 369 -10.81 8.62 12.19
CA GLN A 369 -9.47 8.07 12.11
C GLN A 369 -8.46 9.20 11.95
N ASN A 370 -7.34 9.11 12.67
CA ASN A 370 -6.23 10.03 12.56
C ASN A 370 -4.96 9.23 12.30
N LEU A 371 -4.31 9.55 11.19
CA LEU A 371 -2.99 9.05 10.84
C LEU A 371 -1.97 10.14 11.06
N PHE A 372 -0.88 9.80 11.71
CA PHE A 372 0.29 10.66 11.80
C PHE A 372 1.53 9.81 11.65
N GLY A 373 2.50 10.30 10.90
CA GLY A 373 3.76 9.61 10.78
C GLY A 373 4.87 10.51 10.27
N TRP A 374 6.08 10.16 10.63
CA TRP A 374 7.28 10.74 10.05
C TRP A 374 8.40 9.70 9.96
N GLU A 375 9.25 9.85 8.97
CA GLU A 375 10.45 9.05 8.79
C GLU A 375 11.63 9.97 8.45
N GLY A 376 12.78 9.67 9.03
CA GLY A 376 14.05 10.27 8.69
C GLY A 376 15.03 9.22 8.21
N ASN A 377 15.55 9.39 7.00
CA ASN A 377 16.52 8.50 6.37
C ASN A 377 17.87 9.19 6.24
N TYR A 378 18.92 8.55 6.72
CA TYR A 378 20.29 8.99 6.49
C TYR A 378 21.08 7.91 5.76
N SER A 379 21.67 8.25 4.63
CA SER A 379 22.56 7.37 3.91
C SER A 379 23.94 8.01 3.72
N GLU A 380 24.99 7.21 3.94
CA GLU A 380 26.38 7.61 3.71
C GLU A 380 27.16 6.55 2.96
N GLN A 381 27.68 6.93 1.81
CA GLN A 381 28.59 6.11 1.02
C GLN A 381 30.03 6.34 1.47
N PHE A 382 30.57 5.42 2.27
CA PHE A 382 31.94 5.50 2.77
C PHE A 382 32.98 5.21 1.68
N THR A 383 32.68 4.22 0.83
CA THR A 383 33.53 3.89 -0.31
C THR A 383 32.67 3.67 -1.55
N SER A 384 33.30 3.51 -2.70
CA SER A 384 32.57 3.15 -3.93
C SER A 384 31.83 1.79 -3.86
N LYS A 385 32.08 0.99 -2.82
CA LYS A 385 31.51 -0.35 -2.65
C LYS A 385 30.70 -0.52 -1.37
N PHE A 386 30.74 0.44 -0.46
CA PHE A 386 30.11 0.32 0.84
C PHE A 386 29.31 1.57 1.19
N GLN A 387 28.05 1.37 1.50
CA GLN A 387 27.10 2.38 1.97
C GLN A 387 26.43 1.89 3.26
N GLN A 388 26.15 2.81 4.15
CA GLN A 388 25.33 2.60 5.34
C GLN A 388 24.08 3.42 5.22
N VAL A 389 22.93 2.78 5.48
CA VAL A 389 21.61 3.45 5.53
C VAL A 389 21.02 3.24 6.91
N THR A 390 20.51 4.30 7.49
CA THR A 390 19.82 4.25 8.79
C THR A 390 18.54 5.06 8.71
N SER A 391 17.41 4.45 9.06
CA SER A 391 16.11 5.09 9.14
C SER A 391 15.53 5.04 10.55
N VAL A 392 14.81 6.08 10.90
CA VAL A 392 14.00 6.15 12.12
C VAL A 392 12.62 6.63 11.72
N SER A 393 11.60 5.86 12.10
CA SER A 393 10.22 6.26 11.87
C SER A 393 9.36 6.16 13.13
N VAL A 394 8.33 7.00 13.17
CA VAL A 394 7.27 6.94 14.18
C VAL A 394 5.94 7.12 13.46
N SER A 395 4.99 6.24 13.74
CA SER A 395 3.64 6.33 13.19
C SER A 395 2.58 6.09 14.26
N THR A 396 1.43 6.77 14.12
CA THR A 396 0.20 6.49 14.87
C THR A 396 -0.94 6.28 13.89
N ASN A 397 -1.85 5.40 14.26
CA ASN A 397 -3.10 5.17 13.56
C ASN A 397 -4.18 5.02 14.64
N ASP A 398 -4.88 6.12 14.91
CA ASP A 398 -5.84 6.21 15.99
C ASP A 398 -7.25 6.18 15.41
N TYR A 399 -8.05 5.25 15.89
CA TYR A 399 -9.42 5.04 15.50
C TYR A 399 -10.36 5.30 16.66
N TYR A 400 -11.48 5.99 16.42
CA TYR A 400 -12.53 6.27 17.37
C TYR A 400 -13.91 6.03 16.74
N PHE A 401 -14.70 5.19 17.36
CA PHE A 401 -16.07 4.90 16.95
C PHE A 401 -17.05 5.32 18.04
N ARG A 402 -17.98 6.20 17.69
CA ARG A 402 -19.12 6.55 18.53
C ARG A 402 -20.31 5.71 18.12
N SER A 403 -21.03 5.14 19.09
CA SER A 403 -22.29 4.44 18.83
C SER A 403 -23.33 4.69 19.92
N PRO A 404 -24.63 4.39 19.67
CA PRO A 404 -25.66 4.43 20.70
C PRO A 404 -25.40 3.47 21.88
N TYR A 405 -24.55 2.47 21.68
CA TYR A 405 -24.22 1.43 22.67
C TYR A 405 -22.97 1.76 23.49
N GLY A 406 -22.27 2.82 23.15
CA GLY A 406 -21.04 3.28 23.78
C GLY A 406 -19.98 3.65 22.77
N ASP A 407 -18.99 4.40 23.22
CA ASP A 407 -17.85 4.80 22.41
C ASP A 407 -16.73 3.76 22.54
N SER A 408 -16.05 3.48 21.43
CA SER A 408 -14.85 2.63 21.41
C SER A 408 -13.70 3.33 20.70
N TYR A 409 -12.49 2.96 21.03
CA TYR A 409 -11.28 3.50 20.40
C TYR A 409 -10.17 2.44 20.31
N SER A 410 -9.27 2.65 19.38
CA SER A 410 -8.01 1.92 19.26
C SER A 410 -6.91 2.92 18.91
N ASN A 411 -5.98 3.14 19.84
CA ASN A 411 -4.84 4.04 19.66
C ASN A 411 -3.59 3.21 19.42
N ASN A 412 -2.97 3.37 18.28
CA ASN A 412 -1.80 2.61 17.86
C ASN A 412 -0.59 3.53 17.77
N LEU A 413 0.55 3.11 18.32
CA LEU A 413 1.82 3.81 18.21
C LEU A 413 2.90 2.80 17.83
N ARG A 414 3.67 3.13 16.80
CA ARG A 414 4.83 2.35 16.33
C ARG A 414 6.06 3.24 16.24
N GLY A 415 7.20 2.72 16.66
CA GLY A 415 8.50 3.32 16.48
C GLY A 415 9.50 2.30 15.95
N VAL A 416 10.18 2.61 14.85
CA VAL A 416 11.12 1.72 14.17
C VAL A 416 12.48 2.40 14.03
N LEU A 417 13.53 1.65 14.35
CA LEU A 417 14.91 1.95 13.98
C LEU A 417 15.40 0.83 13.08
N ASN A 418 15.74 1.15 11.86
CA ASN A 418 16.33 0.23 10.88
C ASN A 418 17.73 0.73 10.49
N THR A 419 18.69 -0.17 10.45
CA THR A 419 20.03 0.17 9.97
C THR A 419 20.58 -0.99 9.14
N ARG A 420 21.10 -0.66 7.95
CA ARG A 420 21.62 -1.67 7.03
C ARG A 420 22.90 -1.22 6.36
N SER A 421 23.76 -2.20 6.14
CA SER A 421 25.00 -2.10 5.41
C SER A 421 24.83 -2.68 4.02
N GLU A 422 25.20 -1.94 3.02
CA GLU A 422 25.06 -2.26 1.60
C GLU A 422 26.45 -2.38 0.98
N VAL A 423 26.72 -3.51 0.33
CA VAL A 423 28.03 -3.85 -0.20
C VAL A 423 27.95 -4.27 -1.66
N ALA A 424 28.47 -3.46 -2.56
CA ALA A 424 28.72 -3.83 -3.94
C ALA A 424 29.93 -4.78 -3.98
N VAL A 425 29.72 -6.10 -3.84
CA VAL A 425 30.76 -7.11 -3.88
C VAL A 425 31.46 -7.10 -5.23
N SER A 426 30.68 -6.99 -6.29
CA SER A 426 31.14 -6.81 -7.67
C SER A 426 30.08 -6.06 -8.49
N ASN A 427 30.32 -5.81 -9.78
CA ASN A 427 29.30 -5.24 -10.67
C ASN A 427 28.09 -6.19 -10.92
N LYS A 428 28.20 -7.45 -10.47
CA LYS A 428 27.21 -8.51 -10.67
C LYS A 428 26.65 -9.04 -9.36
N ASP A 429 27.08 -8.50 -8.23
CA ASP A 429 26.78 -9.04 -6.92
C ASP A 429 26.69 -7.91 -5.90
N PHE A 430 25.53 -7.79 -5.26
CA PHE A 430 25.20 -6.78 -4.29
C PHE A 430 24.62 -7.45 -3.05
N PHE A 431 25.16 -7.13 -1.90
CA PHE A 431 24.79 -7.72 -0.62
C PHE A 431 24.32 -6.65 0.36
N VAL A 432 23.22 -6.91 1.03
CA VAL A 432 22.65 -6.09 2.11
C VAL A 432 22.56 -6.93 3.37
N ALA A 433 22.93 -6.38 4.52
CA ALA A 433 22.64 -6.97 5.82
C ALA A 433 22.27 -5.88 6.82
N GLY A 434 21.32 -6.15 7.67
CA GLY A 434 20.81 -5.14 8.58
C GLY A 434 20.18 -5.68 9.86
N PHE A 435 19.86 -4.74 10.68
CA PHE A 435 19.19 -4.92 11.97
C PHE A 435 18.00 -3.94 12.05
N GLU A 436 16.91 -4.42 12.66
CA GLU A 436 15.74 -3.60 12.95
C GLU A 436 15.28 -3.79 14.37
N TYR A 437 14.96 -2.69 15.02
CA TYR A 437 14.24 -2.63 16.28
C TYR A 437 12.88 -1.97 16.02
N ASN A 438 11.80 -2.70 16.26
CA ASN A 438 10.44 -2.21 16.14
C ASN A 438 9.75 -2.34 17.50
N ARG A 439 9.14 -1.26 17.96
CA ARG A 439 8.30 -1.24 19.14
C ARG A 439 6.94 -0.67 18.78
N GLU A 440 5.93 -1.50 18.90
CA GLU A 440 4.54 -1.12 18.72
C GLU A 440 3.75 -1.27 20.02
N GLN A 441 2.69 -0.51 20.16
CA GLN A 441 1.74 -0.64 21.28
C GLN A 441 0.34 -0.26 20.82
N VAL A 442 -0.63 -0.88 21.44
CA VAL A 442 -2.04 -0.57 21.28
C VAL A 442 -2.68 -0.30 22.64
N GLU A 443 -3.55 0.71 22.69
CA GLU A 443 -4.51 0.97 23.74
C GLU A 443 -5.90 0.92 23.11
N ASP A 444 -6.68 -0.08 23.45
CA ASP A 444 -7.98 -0.37 22.84
C ASP A 444 -9.03 -0.57 23.91
N THR A 445 -10.26 -0.11 23.65
CA THR A 445 -11.39 -0.24 24.56
C THR A 445 -11.60 -1.67 25.04
N TYR A 446 -11.38 -2.66 24.19
CA TYR A 446 -11.61 -4.08 24.50
C TYR A 446 -10.38 -4.76 25.11
N ILE A 447 -9.21 -4.14 25.05
CA ILE A 447 -8.00 -4.56 25.76
C ILE A 447 -8.04 -3.97 27.19
N ALA A 448 -8.97 -4.45 28.00
CA ALA A 448 -9.20 -3.98 29.35
C ALA A 448 -9.05 -5.11 30.37
N ASP A 449 -8.87 -4.75 31.65
CA ASP A 449 -8.90 -5.69 32.79
C ASP A 449 -10.35 -6.05 33.19
N ASN A 450 -10.52 -6.87 34.24
CA ASN A 450 -11.83 -7.28 34.77
C ASN A 450 -12.64 -6.12 35.41
N ASN A 451 -12.09 -4.92 35.44
CA ASN A 451 -12.80 -3.71 35.89
C ASN A 451 -13.08 -2.78 34.71
N SER A 452 -12.96 -3.26 33.47
CA SER A 452 -13.10 -2.48 32.22
C SER A 452 -12.15 -1.28 32.16
N VAL A 453 -10.96 -1.37 32.77
CA VAL A 453 -9.91 -0.35 32.66
C VAL A 453 -9.01 -0.70 31.50
N PRO A 454 -8.90 0.18 30.48
CA PRO A 454 -8.05 -0.06 29.32
C PRO A 454 -6.58 -0.27 29.72
N PHE A 455 -5.91 -1.14 28.98
CA PHE A 455 -4.54 -1.55 29.23
C PHE A 455 -3.69 -1.34 27.97
N ILE A 456 -2.55 -0.69 28.09
CA ILE A 456 -1.60 -0.54 26.98
C ILE A 456 -0.85 -1.85 26.81
N LEU A 457 -0.98 -2.47 25.64
CA LEU A 457 -0.28 -3.69 25.26
C LEU A 457 0.90 -3.38 24.35
N PRO A 458 2.14 -3.47 24.83
CA PRO A 458 3.32 -3.31 23.97
C PRO A 458 3.77 -4.64 23.39
N ARG A 459 4.30 -4.57 22.14
CA ARG A 459 5.06 -5.61 21.47
C ARG A 459 6.40 -5.05 21.01
N THR A 460 7.46 -5.83 21.15
CA THR A 460 8.79 -5.48 20.66
C THR A 460 9.26 -6.54 19.69
N SER A 461 9.79 -6.12 18.55
CA SER A 461 10.44 -6.98 17.58
C SER A 461 11.91 -6.60 17.43
N LEU A 462 12.77 -7.60 17.46
CA LEU A 462 14.18 -7.49 17.08
C LEU A 462 14.39 -8.35 15.84
N ALA A 463 14.94 -7.78 14.79
CA ALA A 463 15.16 -8.53 13.57
C ALA A 463 16.59 -8.38 13.04
N PHE A 464 17.08 -9.47 12.47
CA PHE A 464 18.28 -9.50 11.63
C PHE A 464 17.90 -9.99 10.26
N PHE A 465 18.32 -9.28 9.22
CA PHE A 465 17.99 -9.62 7.86
C PHE A 465 19.21 -9.52 6.94
N ALA A 466 19.17 -10.27 5.86
CA ALA A 466 20.15 -10.16 4.78
C ALA A 466 19.49 -10.47 3.44
N GLU A 467 19.96 -9.79 2.40
CA GLU A 467 19.60 -10.00 1.00
C GLU A 467 20.86 -10.05 0.15
N ASN A 468 20.91 -10.97 -0.80
CA ASN A 468 21.91 -10.98 -1.85
C ASN A 468 21.23 -10.92 -3.22
N ARG A 469 21.70 -10.01 -4.05
CA ARG A 469 21.28 -9.85 -5.46
C ARG A 469 22.46 -10.20 -6.35
N TRP A 470 22.29 -11.22 -7.16
CA TRP A 470 23.33 -11.77 -7.98
C TRP A 470 22.88 -11.93 -9.45
N SER A 471 23.67 -11.38 -10.38
CA SER A 471 23.47 -11.51 -11.81
C SER A 471 24.68 -12.18 -12.46
N PRO A 472 24.77 -13.52 -12.41
CA PRO A 472 25.92 -14.25 -12.98
C PRO A 472 26.12 -13.99 -14.46
N THR A 473 25.02 -13.74 -15.15
CA THR A 473 25.02 -13.34 -16.56
C THR A 473 24.11 -12.13 -16.74
N HIS A 474 24.24 -11.36 -17.81
CA HIS A 474 23.35 -10.24 -18.16
C HIS A 474 21.88 -10.63 -18.36
N ARG A 475 21.57 -11.95 -18.36
CA ARG A 475 20.20 -12.48 -18.55
C ARG A 475 19.56 -13.04 -17.29
N LEU A 476 20.35 -13.36 -16.27
CA LEU A 476 19.84 -14.01 -15.06
C LEU A 476 20.05 -13.12 -13.85
N TYR A 477 18.98 -12.77 -13.18
CA TYR A 477 18.93 -12.00 -11.94
C TYR A 477 18.34 -12.87 -10.85
N LEU A 478 19.07 -13.06 -9.77
CA LEU A 478 18.68 -13.85 -8.61
C LEU A 478 18.69 -12.98 -7.37
N THR A 479 17.64 -13.04 -6.58
CA THR A 479 17.55 -12.41 -5.27
C THR A 479 17.29 -13.50 -4.24
N THR A 480 18.11 -13.55 -3.21
CA THR A 480 17.93 -14.46 -2.07
C THR A 480 17.97 -13.65 -0.80
N GLY A 481 17.06 -13.91 0.11
CA GLY A 481 16.96 -13.18 1.36
C GLY A 481 16.48 -14.05 2.51
N PHE A 482 16.78 -13.63 3.69
CA PHE A 482 16.20 -14.17 4.91
C PHE A 482 16.09 -13.08 5.97
N ARG A 483 15.12 -13.26 6.86
CA ARG A 483 14.95 -12.44 8.05
C ARG A 483 14.62 -13.34 9.24
N MET A 484 15.21 -13.05 10.37
CA MET A 484 14.90 -13.67 11.65
C MET A 484 14.30 -12.60 12.58
N ASP A 485 13.07 -12.79 12.99
CA ASP A 485 12.35 -11.93 13.91
C ASP A 485 12.24 -12.60 15.28
N ASP A 486 12.52 -11.86 16.36
CA ASP A 486 12.24 -12.19 17.76
C ASP A 486 11.11 -11.25 18.23
N LEU A 487 9.88 -11.74 18.18
CA LEU A 487 8.65 -11.01 18.54
C LEU A 487 8.29 -11.29 20.00
N ARG A 488 8.24 -10.26 20.82
CA ARG A 488 7.92 -10.35 22.25
C ARG A 488 6.70 -9.51 22.57
N THR A 489 5.61 -10.17 22.98
CA THR A 489 4.37 -9.52 23.45
C THR A 489 4.28 -9.66 24.96
N ASN A 490 3.97 -8.58 25.65
CA ASN A 490 3.81 -8.60 27.10
C ASN A 490 2.57 -9.40 27.53
N ALA A 491 2.52 -9.77 28.81
CA ALA A 491 1.34 -10.39 29.38
C ALA A 491 0.13 -9.46 29.27
N LEU A 492 -1.04 -10.04 29.02
CA LEU A 492 -2.30 -9.32 29.03
C LEU A 492 -3.22 -9.90 30.12
N PRO A 493 -3.70 -9.09 31.07
CA PRO A 493 -4.60 -9.54 32.16
C PRO A 493 -5.85 -10.21 31.60
N ALA A 494 -6.50 -11.02 32.44
CA ALA A 494 -7.86 -11.48 32.16
C ALA A 494 -8.79 -10.28 32.01
N GLY A 495 -9.78 -10.38 31.11
CA GLY A 495 -10.70 -9.29 30.80
C GLY A 495 -12.14 -9.73 30.72
N ASP A 496 -13.07 -8.79 30.97
CA ASP A 496 -14.52 -9.05 31.00
C ASP A 496 -15.09 -9.20 29.56
N TYR A 497 -14.48 -8.54 28.56
CA TYR A 497 -14.90 -8.69 27.18
C TYR A 497 -14.47 -10.06 26.64
N GLY A 498 -15.40 -10.82 26.06
CA GLY A 498 -15.13 -12.13 25.48
C GLY A 498 -14.64 -13.21 26.45
N ALA A 499 -14.74 -13.01 27.79
CA ALA A 499 -14.23 -13.92 28.82
C ALA A 499 -12.75 -14.30 28.61
N ARG A 500 -11.92 -13.35 28.20
CA ARG A 500 -10.49 -13.56 27.94
C ARG A 500 -9.75 -14.02 29.21
N PRO A 501 -9.02 -15.16 29.18
CA PRO A 501 -8.15 -15.56 30.29
C PRO A 501 -6.92 -14.66 30.39
N LEU A 502 -6.14 -14.81 31.47
CA LEU A 502 -4.79 -14.26 31.50
C LEU A 502 -3.95 -14.82 30.34
N LEU A 503 -3.47 -13.95 29.48
CA LEU A 503 -2.52 -14.32 28.42
C LEU A 503 -1.09 -14.12 28.97
N PRO A 504 -0.25 -15.16 29.03
CA PRO A 504 1.13 -15.03 29.48
C PRO A 504 1.97 -14.23 28.48
N PRO A 505 3.14 -13.71 28.89
CA PRO A 505 4.08 -13.13 27.93
C PRO A 505 4.43 -14.16 26.86
N SER A 506 4.46 -13.75 25.62
CA SER A 506 4.79 -14.63 24.50
C SER A 506 6.07 -14.18 23.80
N THR A 507 6.86 -15.14 23.35
CA THR A 507 8.03 -14.93 22.49
C THR A 507 7.93 -15.85 21.29
N VAL A 508 8.00 -15.27 20.10
CA VAL A 508 7.96 -15.99 18.84
C VAL A 508 9.23 -15.66 18.05
N VAL A 509 10.07 -16.69 17.84
CA VAL A 509 11.21 -16.55 16.93
C VAL A 509 10.86 -17.20 15.61
N LYS A 510 10.96 -16.44 14.52
CA LYS A 510 10.63 -16.91 13.17
C LYS A 510 11.72 -16.53 12.18
N VAL A 511 12.05 -17.50 11.32
CA VAL A 511 12.92 -17.26 10.15
C VAL A 511 12.07 -17.33 8.90
N ASN A 512 12.14 -16.28 8.10
CA ASN A 512 11.43 -16.15 6.83
C ASN A 512 12.43 -16.11 5.68
N PRO A 513 12.61 -17.22 4.91
CA PRO A 513 13.42 -17.24 3.71
C PRO A 513 12.63 -16.72 2.49
N ARG A 514 13.37 -16.18 1.52
CA ARG A 514 12.88 -15.79 0.20
C ARG A 514 13.89 -16.09 -0.89
N VAL A 515 13.39 -16.51 -2.04
CA VAL A 515 14.17 -16.66 -3.27
C VAL A 515 13.33 -16.14 -4.43
N ALA A 516 13.91 -15.27 -5.24
CA ALA A 516 13.25 -14.77 -6.44
C ALA A 516 14.25 -14.73 -7.60
N GLY A 517 13.77 -14.90 -8.82
CA GLY A 517 14.61 -14.88 -10.00
C GLY A 517 13.89 -14.38 -11.25
N ALA A 518 14.61 -13.61 -12.07
CA ALA A 518 14.20 -13.20 -13.39
C ALA A 518 15.22 -13.68 -14.43
N TYR A 519 14.72 -14.26 -15.53
CA TYR A 519 15.54 -14.77 -16.62
C TYR A 519 15.08 -14.20 -17.97
N MET A 520 15.96 -13.49 -18.66
CA MET A 520 15.75 -12.98 -20.01
C MET A 520 15.97 -14.11 -21.02
N LEU A 521 14.90 -14.85 -21.34
CA LEU A 521 14.94 -15.92 -22.35
C LEU A 521 15.31 -15.34 -23.72
N ARG A 522 14.78 -14.16 -24.02
CA ARG A 522 15.08 -13.39 -25.22
C ARG A 522 15.28 -11.92 -24.86
N GLU A 523 16.37 -11.34 -25.33
CA GLU A 523 16.64 -9.90 -25.22
C GLU A 523 15.97 -9.13 -26.35
N SER A 524 15.81 -7.80 -26.15
CA SER A 524 15.23 -6.93 -27.17
C SER A 524 16.08 -6.92 -28.46
N HIS A 525 15.45 -7.26 -29.59
CA HIS A 525 16.08 -7.31 -30.90
C HIS A 525 15.28 -6.52 -31.95
N GLY A 526 14.26 -5.76 -31.52
CA GLY A 526 13.48 -4.86 -32.37
C GLY A 526 12.50 -5.55 -33.35
N GLY A 527 12.13 -6.82 -33.10
CA GLY A 527 11.17 -7.57 -33.92
C GLY A 527 9.74 -7.57 -33.36
N THR A 528 8.86 -8.37 -34.01
CA THR A 528 7.48 -8.60 -33.52
C THR A 528 7.48 -9.21 -32.10
N LEU A 529 8.31 -10.22 -31.84
CA LEU A 529 8.63 -10.74 -30.52
C LEU A 529 9.91 -10.05 -30.06
N ASP A 530 9.78 -9.04 -29.19
CA ASP A 530 10.91 -8.19 -28.80
C ASP A 530 11.70 -8.79 -27.64
N ARG A 531 11.08 -8.93 -26.45
CA ARG A 531 11.72 -9.46 -25.25
C ARG A 531 10.82 -10.48 -24.59
N THR A 532 11.41 -11.58 -24.08
CA THR A 532 10.74 -12.58 -23.27
C THR A 532 11.46 -12.71 -21.95
N ARG A 533 10.75 -12.48 -20.84
CA ARG A 533 11.24 -12.62 -19.46
C ARG A 533 10.44 -13.71 -18.74
N LEU A 534 11.13 -14.62 -18.10
CA LEU A 534 10.56 -15.53 -17.11
C LEU A 534 10.84 -14.96 -15.72
N HIS A 535 9.88 -15.07 -14.81
CA HIS A 535 10.08 -14.68 -13.42
C HIS A 535 9.45 -15.71 -12.49
N ALA A 536 10.01 -15.85 -11.30
CA ALA A 536 9.49 -16.72 -10.27
C ALA A 536 9.92 -16.21 -8.89
N SER A 537 9.07 -16.42 -7.90
CA SER A 537 9.39 -16.15 -6.50
C SER A 537 8.84 -17.24 -5.57
N PHE A 538 9.54 -17.42 -4.45
CA PHE A 538 9.14 -18.25 -3.34
C PHE A 538 9.47 -17.52 -2.04
N GLY A 539 8.56 -17.57 -1.08
CA GLY A 539 8.77 -16.96 0.21
C GLY A 539 7.80 -17.46 1.28
N THR A 540 8.07 -17.02 2.51
CA THR A 540 7.21 -17.28 3.67
C THR A 540 6.82 -15.96 4.32
N GLY A 541 5.64 -15.94 4.96
CA GLY A 541 5.13 -14.79 5.68
C GLY A 541 4.73 -15.14 7.12
N ILE A 542 4.68 -14.13 7.97
CA ILE A 542 4.19 -14.24 9.34
C ILE A 542 3.37 -13.00 9.70
N ARG A 543 2.29 -13.22 10.45
CA ARG A 543 1.50 -12.18 11.12
C ARG A 543 1.26 -12.56 12.56
N ALA A 544 1.58 -11.66 13.47
CA ALA A 544 1.24 -11.84 14.88
C ALA A 544 -0.24 -11.47 15.14
N PRO A 545 -0.91 -12.04 16.18
CA PRO A 545 -2.27 -11.66 16.53
C PRO A 545 -2.40 -10.15 16.75
N ASP A 546 -3.47 -9.56 16.21
CA ASP A 546 -3.80 -8.14 16.42
C ASP A 546 -4.46 -7.86 17.77
N GLY A 547 -4.77 -6.58 18.04
CA GLY A 547 -5.39 -6.14 19.27
C GLY A 547 -6.77 -6.79 19.48
N PHE A 548 -7.59 -6.89 18.46
CA PHE A 548 -8.92 -7.49 18.51
C PHE A 548 -8.85 -9.01 18.76
N ASN A 549 -7.94 -9.71 18.07
CA ASN A 549 -7.72 -11.13 18.31
C ASN A 549 -7.35 -11.40 19.77
N LEU A 550 -6.45 -10.58 20.34
CA LEU A 550 -6.00 -10.72 21.73
C LEU A 550 -7.07 -10.29 22.75
N ALA A 551 -7.92 -9.33 22.41
CA ALA A 551 -9.02 -8.89 23.25
C ALA A 551 -10.07 -9.98 23.49
N PHE A 552 -10.38 -10.76 22.45
CA PHE A 552 -11.49 -11.71 22.44
C PHE A 552 -11.07 -13.18 22.39
N THR A 553 -9.78 -13.51 22.51
CA THR A 553 -9.38 -14.92 22.52
C THR A 553 -9.65 -15.59 23.86
N ASN A 554 -10.14 -16.83 23.80
CA ASN A 554 -10.19 -17.75 24.93
C ASN A 554 -8.99 -18.72 24.97
N ASN A 555 -8.08 -18.62 23.96
CA ASN A 555 -6.92 -19.47 23.82
C ASN A 555 -5.64 -18.74 24.32
N PRO A 556 -5.08 -19.12 25.50
CA PRO A 556 -3.85 -18.50 26.00
C PRO A 556 -2.60 -18.83 25.17
N HIS A 557 -2.70 -19.74 24.20
CA HIS A 557 -1.63 -20.16 23.31
C HIS A 557 -1.91 -19.83 21.84
N LEU A 558 -2.61 -18.71 21.59
CA LEU A 558 -2.90 -18.22 20.26
C LEU A 558 -1.59 -18.03 19.45
N LYS A 559 -1.53 -18.69 18.29
CA LYS A 559 -0.33 -18.74 17.45
C LYS A 559 -0.37 -17.64 16.40
N PRO A 560 0.80 -17.14 15.95
CA PRO A 560 0.88 -16.33 14.75
C PRO A 560 0.41 -17.11 13.52
N GLU A 561 -0.20 -16.38 12.59
CA GLU A 561 -0.55 -16.89 11.27
C GLU A 561 0.67 -16.93 10.37
N THR A 562 0.74 -17.89 9.48
CA THR A 562 1.88 -18.03 8.58
C THR A 562 1.44 -18.34 7.14
N SER A 563 2.26 -17.92 6.17
CA SER A 563 2.05 -18.30 4.77
C SER A 563 3.30 -18.95 4.16
N ILE A 564 3.04 -19.79 3.15
CA ILE A 564 4.04 -20.29 2.22
C ILE A 564 3.49 -20.04 0.83
N SER A 565 4.24 -19.35 0.00
CA SER A 565 3.78 -18.96 -1.31
C SER A 565 4.83 -19.13 -2.38
N PHE A 566 4.40 -19.43 -3.59
CA PHE A 566 5.23 -19.30 -4.78
C PHE A 566 4.42 -18.73 -5.93
N ASP A 567 5.09 -18.00 -6.81
CA ASP A 567 4.55 -17.59 -8.10
C ASP A 567 5.58 -17.79 -9.22
N THR A 568 5.07 -17.89 -10.44
CA THR A 568 5.89 -17.96 -11.65
C THR A 568 5.13 -17.40 -12.83
N GLY A 569 5.84 -16.70 -13.71
CA GLY A 569 5.19 -16.06 -14.85
C GLY A 569 6.12 -15.85 -16.05
N ILE A 570 5.50 -15.42 -17.13
CA ILE A 570 6.14 -15.07 -18.38
C ILE A 570 5.64 -13.70 -18.85
N GLU A 571 6.57 -12.76 -19.01
CA GLU A 571 6.34 -11.48 -19.64
C GLU A 571 6.83 -11.54 -21.09
N GLN A 572 5.96 -11.25 -22.04
CA GLN A 572 6.29 -11.14 -23.45
C GLN A 572 6.07 -9.70 -23.94
N ARG A 573 7.11 -9.06 -24.43
CA ARG A 573 7.02 -7.77 -25.11
C ARG A 573 6.95 -7.96 -26.63
N PHE A 574 6.11 -7.14 -27.26
CA PHE A 574 5.88 -7.17 -28.70
C PHE A 574 6.13 -5.79 -29.29
N PHE A 575 6.52 -5.75 -30.57
CA PHE A 575 6.60 -4.54 -31.39
C PHE A 575 7.46 -3.44 -30.74
N GLN A 576 8.66 -3.79 -30.29
CA GLN A 576 9.59 -2.88 -29.60
C GLN A 576 9.01 -2.33 -28.28
N GLY A 577 8.26 -3.15 -27.54
CA GLY A 577 7.65 -2.78 -26.26
C GLY A 577 6.32 -2.02 -26.37
N LYS A 578 5.73 -1.87 -27.56
CA LYS A 578 4.41 -1.23 -27.73
C LYS A 578 3.26 -2.05 -27.16
N ALA A 579 3.45 -3.35 -26.99
CA ALA A 579 2.51 -4.21 -26.31
C ALA A 579 3.27 -5.14 -25.36
N VAL A 580 2.70 -5.40 -24.18
CA VAL A 580 3.25 -6.28 -23.17
C VAL A 580 2.14 -7.17 -22.62
N LEU A 581 2.41 -8.47 -22.56
CA LEU A 581 1.56 -9.47 -21.94
C LEU A 581 2.35 -10.12 -20.82
N ASP A 582 1.81 -10.11 -19.62
CA ASP A 582 2.31 -10.87 -18.48
C ASP A 582 1.26 -11.92 -18.05
N LEU A 583 1.71 -13.14 -17.89
CA LEU A 583 0.90 -14.26 -17.43
C LEU A 583 1.58 -14.84 -16.19
N THR A 584 0.92 -14.78 -15.05
CA THR A 584 1.46 -15.25 -13.78
C THR A 584 0.54 -16.28 -13.14
N TYR A 585 1.09 -17.42 -12.70
CA TYR A 585 0.44 -18.39 -11.83
C TYR A 585 0.94 -18.19 -10.40
N PHE A 586 0.05 -18.29 -9.41
CA PHE A 586 0.38 -18.20 -7.98
C PHE A 586 -0.27 -19.32 -7.17
N ASN A 587 0.36 -19.66 -6.04
CA ASN A 587 -0.18 -20.58 -5.05
C ASN A 587 0.25 -20.14 -3.64
N ASN A 588 -0.74 -19.86 -2.78
CA ASN A 588 -0.57 -19.43 -1.40
C ASN A 588 -1.20 -20.44 -0.47
N LEU A 589 -0.46 -20.87 0.53
CA LEU A 589 -0.94 -21.75 1.60
C LEU A 589 -0.87 -20.98 2.93
N PHE A 590 -2.02 -20.77 3.56
CA PHE A 590 -2.14 -20.11 4.85
C PHE A 590 -2.36 -21.13 5.96
N LYS A 591 -1.69 -20.94 7.09
CA LYS A 591 -1.74 -21.84 8.24
C LYS A 591 -2.00 -21.11 9.53
N ASP A 592 -2.67 -21.79 10.45
CA ASP A 592 -3.02 -21.26 11.78
C ASP A 592 -3.80 -19.93 11.71
N GLN A 593 -4.68 -19.77 10.68
CA GLN A 593 -5.49 -18.56 10.51
C GLN A 593 -6.36 -18.30 11.73
N ILE A 594 -6.34 -17.05 12.19
CA ILE A 594 -7.15 -16.61 13.34
C ILE A 594 -8.49 -16.12 12.82
N VAL A 595 -9.55 -16.78 13.22
CA VAL A 595 -10.92 -16.41 12.88
C VAL A 595 -11.61 -15.92 14.15
N THR A 596 -12.27 -14.77 14.06
CA THR A 596 -13.10 -14.25 15.13
C THR A 596 -14.56 -14.58 14.84
N LEU A 597 -15.19 -15.27 15.78
CA LEU A 597 -16.59 -15.66 15.75
C LEU A 597 -17.37 -14.90 16.81
N GLY A 598 -18.61 -14.56 16.53
CA GLY A 598 -19.47 -13.82 17.45
C GLY A 598 -20.17 -12.65 16.77
N GLY A 599 -21.18 -12.09 17.37
CA GLY A 599 -21.97 -11.00 16.85
C GLY A 599 -22.34 -9.95 17.89
N SER A 600 -22.41 -8.68 17.47
CA SER A 600 -22.77 -7.55 18.32
C SER A 600 -24.22 -7.54 18.80
N LEU A 601 -25.12 -8.26 18.09
CA LEU A 601 -26.55 -8.33 18.46
C LEU A 601 -26.83 -9.14 19.71
N THR A 602 -25.93 -10.05 20.10
CA THR A 602 -26.12 -10.89 21.27
C THR A 602 -25.48 -10.30 22.52
N ASN A 603 -24.17 -10.20 22.49
CA ASN A 603 -23.35 -9.68 23.60
C ASN A 603 -21.88 -9.63 23.13
N LEU A 604 -21.12 -8.62 23.48
CA LEU A 604 -19.67 -8.57 23.23
C LEU A 604 -18.91 -9.77 23.83
N SER A 605 -19.41 -10.37 24.92
CA SER A 605 -18.84 -11.60 25.49
C SER A 605 -19.02 -12.85 24.62
N SER A 606 -19.82 -12.80 23.56
CA SER A 606 -19.97 -13.91 22.60
C SER A 606 -18.86 -13.96 21.56
N PHE A 607 -18.05 -12.90 21.40
CA PHE A 607 -16.89 -12.93 20.52
C PHE A 607 -15.83 -13.90 21.03
N THR A 608 -15.26 -14.67 20.13
CA THR A 608 -14.10 -15.52 20.41
C THR A 608 -13.16 -15.56 19.21
N SER A 609 -11.86 -15.41 19.45
CA SER A 609 -10.82 -15.50 18.42
C SER A 609 -9.92 -16.71 18.68
N ASP A 610 -9.73 -17.55 17.68
CA ASP A 610 -8.87 -18.75 17.80
C ASP A 610 -8.24 -19.11 16.45
N ASN A 611 -7.17 -19.91 16.47
CA ASN A 611 -6.56 -20.49 15.27
C ASN A 611 -7.46 -21.62 14.72
N LEU A 612 -8.42 -21.26 13.89
CA LEU A 612 -9.46 -22.19 13.45
C LEU A 612 -9.17 -22.87 12.13
N GLY A 613 -8.26 -22.35 11.29
CA GLY A 613 -8.19 -22.88 9.95
C GLY A 613 -6.85 -22.84 9.25
N ASN A 614 -6.78 -23.66 8.20
CA ASN A 614 -5.81 -23.51 7.13
C ASN A 614 -6.57 -23.31 5.84
N SER A 615 -6.05 -22.49 4.96
CA SER A 615 -6.66 -22.27 3.65
C SER A 615 -5.63 -22.22 2.53
N ARG A 616 -6.10 -22.25 1.31
CA ARG A 616 -5.29 -22.11 0.11
C ARG A 616 -5.96 -21.15 -0.85
N ALA A 617 -5.12 -20.33 -1.52
CA ALA A 617 -5.48 -19.58 -2.69
C ALA A 617 -4.54 -19.93 -3.84
N GLN A 618 -5.07 -20.25 -5.02
CA GLN A 618 -4.28 -20.56 -6.20
C GLN A 618 -4.99 -20.03 -7.44
N GLY A 619 -4.22 -19.45 -8.36
CA GLY A 619 -4.84 -18.81 -9.50
C GLY A 619 -3.90 -18.38 -10.58
N ALA A 620 -4.45 -17.62 -11.51
CA ALA A 620 -3.72 -17.04 -12.62
C ALA A 620 -4.10 -15.58 -12.79
N GLU A 621 -3.10 -14.77 -13.07
CA GLU A 621 -3.21 -13.35 -13.40
C GLU A 621 -2.79 -13.13 -14.85
N ILE A 622 -3.51 -12.26 -15.55
CA ILE A 622 -3.21 -11.82 -16.91
C ILE A 622 -3.17 -10.31 -16.88
N SER A 623 -2.07 -9.73 -17.34
CA SER A 623 -1.91 -8.30 -17.57
C SER A 623 -1.55 -8.05 -19.02
N PHE A 624 -2.33 -7.26 -19.73
CA PHE A 624 -2.07 -6.86 -21.09
C PHE A 624 -2.10 -5.35 -21.23
N GLN A 625 -0.99 -4.78 -21.67
CA GLN A 625 -0.84 -3.34 -21.86
C GLN A 625 -0.42 -3.06 -23.30
N VAL A 626 -1.02 -2.04 -23.92
CA VAL A 626 -0.69 -1.68 -25.29
C VAL A 626 -0.77 -0.17 -25.55
N HIS A 627 0.26 0.35 -26.24
CA HIS A 627 0.33 1.70 -26.79
C HIS A 627 0.47 1.63 -28.31
N PRO A 628 -0.64 1.41 -29.03
CA PRO A 628 -0.56 1.24 -30.49
C PRO A 628 -0.06 2.51 -31.20
N ILE A 629 -0.43 3.67 -30.66
CA ILE A 629 0.03 5.00 -31.08
C ILE A 629 0.30 5.88 -29.87
N LYS A 630 1.06 6.97 -30.01
CA LYS A 630 1.41 7.89 -28.90
C LYS A 630 0.19 8.46 -28.14
N SER A 631 -0.95 8.58 -28.81
CA SER A 631 -2.17 9.17 -28.27
C SER A 631 -3.11 8.16 -27.61
N LEU A 632 -2.84 6.86 -27.67
CA LEU A 632 -3.76 5.82 -27.18
C LEU A 632 -3.03 4.82 -26.30
N GLN A 633 -3.49 4.68 -25.08
CA GLN A 633 -3.04 3.71 -24.09
C GLN A 633 -4.21 2.84 -23.65
N MET A 634 -4.00 1.55 -23.55
CA MET A 634 -5.01 0.61 -23.07
C MET A 634 -4.34 -0.43 -22.17
N SER A 635 -5.02 -0.80 -21.07
CA SER A 635 -4.66 -1.97 -20.27
C SER A 635 -5.89 -2.83 -19.98
N VAL A 636 -5.67 -4.13 -19.90
CA VAL A 636 -6.67 -5.15 -19.50
C VAL A 636 -6.03 -6.06 -18.49
N GLU A 637 -6.68 -6.19 -17.36
CA GLU A 637 -6.23 -7.04 -16.25
C GLU A 637 -7.31 -8.08 -15.97
N TYR A 638 -6.90 -9.32 -15.68
CA TYR A 638 -7.82 -10.39 -15.29
C TYR A 638 -7.16 -11.27 -14.26
N THR A 639 -7.94 -11.63 -13.24
CA THR A 639 -7.53 -12.56 -12.18
C THR A 639 -8.56 -13.66 -12.04
N ARG A 640 -8.06 -14.89 -12.01
CA ARG A 640 -8.82 -16.06 -11.54
C ARG A 640 -8.19 -16.51 -10.24
N ASP A 641 -8.95 -16.47 -9.14
CA ASP A 641 -8.53 -16.90 -7.80
C ASP A 641 -9.43 -18.04 -7.28
N GLY A 642 -8.85 -19.20 -7.04
CA GLY A 642 -9.50 -20.35 -6.47
C GLY A 642 -9.12 -20.52 -5.00
N THR A 643 -9.92 -19.98 -4.10
CA THR A 643 -9.72 -20.10 -2.65
C THR A 643 -10.46 -21.30 -2.08
N ALA A 644 -9.94 -21.91 -1.02
CA ALA A 644 -10.59 -23.00 -0.31
C ALA A 644 -10.11 -23.13 1.14
N VAL A 645 -11.03 -23.35 2.07
CA VAL A 645 -10.74 -23.81 3.43
C VAL A 645 -10.23 -25.25 3.33
N LEU A 646 -9.05 -25.55 3.87
CA LEU A 646 -8.42 -26.88 3.80
C LEU A 646 -8.69 -27.71 5.05
N SER A 647 -8.66 -27.07 6.21
CA SER A 647 -8.96 -27.72 7.48
C SER A 647 -9.50 -26.69 8.47
N LEU A 648 -10.29 -27.17 9.40
CA LEU A 648 -10.82 -26.41 10.52
C LEU A 648 -10.41 -27.15 11.80
N ASN A 649 -9.86 -26.43 12.77
CA ASN A 649 -9.39 -26.92 14.06
C ASN A 649 -9.92 -26.00 15.16
N GLY A 650 -9.91 -26.45 16.42
CA GLY A 650 -10.27 -25.62 17.57
C GLY A 650 -11.58 -26.02 18.26
N SER A 651 -11.75 -25.55 19.49
CA SER A 651 -12.91 -25.85 20.35
C SER A 651 -14.17 -25.07 19.96
N SER A 652 -14.03 -24.01 19.20
CA SER A 652 -15.13 -23.12 18.78
C SER A 652 -15.76 -23.51 17.43
N LEU A 653 -15.35 -24.63 16.84
CA LEU A 653 -15.86 -25.14 15.55
C LEU A 653 -17.39 -25.31 15.46
N ALA A 654 -18.04 -25.58 16.59
CA ALA A 654 -19.50 -25.74 16.62
C ALA A 654 -20.27 -24.44 16.31
N LEU A 655 -19.59 -23.29 16.40
CA LEU A 655 -20.16 -21.96 16.12
C LEU A 655 -19.72 -21.41 14.75
N ALA A 656 -18.78 -22.07 14.09
CA ALA A 656 -18.27 -21.58 12.80
C ALA A 656 -19.17 -22.02 11.65
N PRO A 657 -19.71 -21.10 10.85
CA PRO A 657 -20.48 -21.46 9.64
C PRO A 657 -19.58 -21.95 8.50
N LEU A 658 -18.27 -21.95 8.68
CA LEU A 658 -17.27 -22.33 7.68
C LEU A 658 -17.21 -23.84 7.49
N GLN A 659 -16.95 -24.29 6.26
CA GLN A 659 -16.84 -25.69 5.90
C GLN A 659 -15.55 -25.97 5.10
N VAL A 660 -14.98 -27.17 5.28
CA VAL A 660 -13.84 -27.62 4.47
C VAL A 660 -14.25 -27.71 3.00
N GLY A 661 -13.43 -27.16 2.11
CA GLY A 661 -13.69 -27.05 0.69
C GLY A 661 -14.46 -25.77 0.28
N GLN A 662 -14.95 -24.99 1.25
CA GLN A 662 -15.66 -23.74 1.00
C GLN A 662 -14.69 -22.66 0.51
N GLN A 663 -15.20 -21.77 -0.36
CA GLN A 663 -14.53 -20.55 -0.78
C GLN A 663 -14.36 -19.59 0.42
N LEU A 664 -13.27 -18.84 0.45
CA LEU A 664 -13.06 -17.80 1.45
C LEU A 664 -14.05 -16.65 1.24
N ILE A 665 -14.42 -16.01 2.35
CA ILE A 665 -15.36 -14.89 2.37
C ILE A 665 -14.75 -13.67 1.70
N GLY A 666 -15.57 -12.88 0.98
CA GLY A 666 -15.16 -11.65 0.30
C GLY A 666 -14.23 -11.84 -0.91
N GLN A 667 -13.93 -13.11 -1.30
CA GLN A 667 -12.96 -13.42 -2.35
C GLN A 667 -13.68 -13.84 -3.65
N PRO A 668 -13.68 -13.03 -4.71
CA PRO A 668 -14.29 -13.41 -5.99
C PRO A 668 -13.41 -14.42 -6.73
N ARG A 669 -14.05 -15.39 -7.39
CA ARG A 669 -13.31 -16.34 -8.26
C ARG A 669 -12.74 -15.69 -9.51
N ASN A 670 -13.35 -14.63 -9.97
CA ASN A 670 -12.94 -13.91 -11.18
C ASN A 670 -13.10 -12.42 -10.93
N SER A 671 -12.07 -11.66 -11.25
CA SER A 671 -12.12 -10.21 -11.29
C SER A 671 -11.31 -9.69 -12.48
N GLY A 672 -11.56 -8.47 -12.88
CA GLY A 672 -10.84 -7.86 -13.97
C GLY A 672 -11.02 -6.36 -14.02
N ALA A 673 -10.09 -5.70 -14.68
CA ALA A 673 -10.11 -4.27 -14.92
C ALA A 673 -9.74 -3.95 -16.36
N TYR A 674 -10.27 -2.86 -16.84
CA TYR A 674 -9.96 -2.30 -18.15
C TYR A 674 -9.72 -0.81 -18.00
N ASN A 675 -8.68 -0.29 -18.64
CA ASN A 675 -8.39 1.13 -18.75
C ASN A 675 -8.12 1.53 -20.20
N LEU A 676 -8.69 2.65 -20.62
CA LEU A 676 -8.44 3.26 -21.90
C LEU A 676 -8.21 4.76 -21.71
N THR A 677 -7.06 5.26 -22.14
CA THR A 677 -6.74 6.69 -22.16
C THR A 677 -6.42 7.12 -23.57
N TRP A 678 -7.12 8.16 -24.03
CA TRP A 678 -6.89 8.78 -25.34
C TRP A 678 -6.54 10.26 -25.18
N ARG A 679 -5.48 10.70 -25.86
CA ARG A 679 -5.00 12.09 -25.84
C ARG A 679 -4.94 12.64 -27.26
N HIS A 680 -5.55 13.81 -27.47
CA HIS A 680 -5.46 14.50 -28.73
C HIS A 680 -5.31 16.02 -28.49
N GLY A 681 -4.16 16.57 -28.81
CA GLY A 681 -3.83 17.96 -28.50
C GLY A 681 -3.94 18.24 -27.01
N ASN A 682 -4.85 19.15 -26.66
CA ASN A 682 -5.11 19.54 -25.25
C ASN A 682 -6.17 18.68 -24.55
N LEU A 683 -6.88 17.82 -25.30
CA LEU A 683 -7.95 16.97 -24.78
C LEU A 683 -7.41 15.60 -24.36
N MET A 684 -7.78 15.16 -23.17
CA MET A 684 -7.62 13.80 -22.71
C MET A 684 -9.00 13.23 -22.35
N LEU A 685 -9.28 12.01 -22.75
CA LEU A 685 -10.42 11.20 -22.37
C LEU A 685 -9.93 9.90 -21.78
N ASN A 686 -10.58 9.47 -20.72
CA ASN A 686 -10.30 8.21 -20.03
C ASN A 686 -11.61 7.45 -19.78
N THR A 687 -11.55 6.13 -19.84
CA THR A 687 -12.62 5.25 -19.32
C THR A 687 -12.00 4.05 -18.64
N ASN A 688 -12.54 3.68 -17.50
CA ASN A 688 -12.14 2.55 -16.69
C ASN A 688 -13.35 1.65 -16.50
N ALA A 689 -13.15 0.34 -16.48
CA ALA A 689 -14.16 -0.60 -16.04
C ALA A 689 -13.54 -1.54 -15.01
N TYR A 690 -14.31 -1.84 -13.98
CA TYR A 690 -13.97 -2.84 -12.99
C TYR A 690 -15.08 -3.89 -12.95
N ILE A 691 -14.69 -5.17 -12.97
CA ILE A 691 -15.59 -6.32 -13.07
C ILE A 691 -15.25 -7.25 -11.90
N ARG A 692 -16.23 -7.50 -11.03
CA ARG A 692 -16.12 -8.45 -9.93
C ARG A 692 -17.15 -9.57 -10.11
N GLY A 693 -16.71 -10.82 -9.98
CA GLY A 693 -17.61 -11.97 -9.86
C GLY A 693 -18.37 -11.99 -8.52
N SER A 694 -19.29 -12.92 -8.37
CA SER A 694 -19.97 -13.12 -7.08
C SER A 694 -18.99 -13.57 -6.00
N VAL A 695 -19.24 -13.14 -4.77
CA VAL A 695 -18.51 -13.54 -3.57
C VAL A 695 -19.44 -14.21 -2.57
N LEU A 696 -18.88 -14.93 -1.62
CA LEU A 696 -19.57 -15.35 -0.41
C LEU A 696 -19.35 -14.28 0.64
N ASP A 697 -20.40 -13.79 1.28
CA ASP A 697 -20.31 -12.74 2.30
C ASP A 697 -21.12 -13.12 3.54
N VAL A 698 -20.96 -12.35 4.60
CA VAL A 698 -21.64 -12.56 5.88
C VAL A 698 -22.93 -11.76 5.96
N GLU A 699 -23.83 -12.13 6.85
CA GLU A 699 -25.01 -11.33 7.16
C GLU A 699 -24.58 -9.94 7.69
N PRO A 700 -25.04 -8.81 7.08
CA PRO A 700 -24.47 -7.49 7.33
C PRO A 700 -24.76 -6.91 8.72
N ASN A 701 -25.84 -7.35 9.38
CA ASN A 701 -26.20 -6.87 10.72
C ASN A 701 -25.59 -7.69 11.84
N ASP A 702 -25.01 -8.82 11.55
CA ASP A 702 -24.68 -9.83 12.54
C ASP A 702 -23.29 -10.45 12.42
N GLY A 703 -22.71 -10.43 11.23
CA GLY A 703 -21.42 -11.08 11.01
C GLY A 703 -21.48 -12.60 11.20
N LEU A 704 -20.35 -13.21 11.59
CA LEU A 704 -20.16 -14.67 11.69
C LEU A 704 -20.67 -15.27 13.01
N GLY A 705 -21.65 -14.71 13.70
CA GLY A 705 -21.89 -15.21 15.05
C GLY A 705 -23.32 -15.37 15.52
N ALA A 706 -24.12 -14.32 15.48
CA ALA A 706 -25.45 -14.37 16.02
C ALA A 706 -26.41 -15.14 15.10
N CYS A 707 -26.13 -15.20 13.80
CA CYS A 707 -26.83 -16.09 12.87
C CYS A 707 -26.86 -17.55 13.40
N SER A 708 -25.72 -18.04 13.91
CA SER A 708 -25.65 -19.35 14.55
C SER A 708 -26.47 -19.43 15.84
N TYR A 709 -26.49 -18.37 16.65
CA TYR A 709 -27.27 -18.31 17.88
C TYR A 709 -28.78 -18.32 17.59
N PHE A 710 -29.22 -17.61 16.55
CA PHE A 710 -30.62 -17.58 16.13
C PHE A 710 -31.02 -18.72 15.17
N SER A 711 -30.08 -19.63 14.86
CA SER A 711 -30.30 -20.73 13.88
C SER A 711 -30.64 -20.19 12.49
N LEU A 712 -30.11 -19.04 12.11
CA LEU A 712 -30.25 -18.41 10.79
C LEU A 712 -29.05 -18.75 9.91
N PRO A 713 -29.16 -18.66 8.59
CA PRO A 713 -28.00 -18.72 7.71
C PRO A 713 -27.01 -17.60 8.03
N CYS A 714 -25.70 -17.87 7.97
CA CYS A 714 -24.66 -16.89 8.25
C CYS A 714 -23.99 -16.37 7.00
N LEU A 715 -24.06 -17.11 5.89
CA LEU A 715 -23.30 -16.84 4.68
C LEU A 715 -24.24 -16.74 3.49
N PHE A 716 -24.09 -15.68 2.73
CA PHE A 716 -24.93 -15.36 1.58
C PHE A 716 -24.08 -15.08 0.34
N PRO A 717 -24.56 -15.45 -0.87
CA PRO A 717 -23.91 -15.04 -2.10
C PRO A 717 -24.21 -13.56 -2.39
N ASP A 718 -23.19 -12.73 -2.39
CA ASP A 718 -23.27 -11.38 -2.94
C ASP A 718 -23.00 -11.41 -4.45
N LYS A 719 -23.78 -10.64 -5.22
CA LYS A 719 -23.75 -10.66 -6.69
C LYS A 719 -22.55 -9.94 -7.22
N GLY A 720 -21.98 -10.47 -8.31
CA GLY A 720 -20.99 -9.75 -9.07
C GLY A 720 -21.55 -8.50 -9.75
N TYR A 721 -20.65 -7.55 -10.10
CA TYR A 721 -21.01 -6.29 -10.74
C TYR A 721 -19.98 -5.85 -11.78
N VAL A 722 -20.39 -4.85 -12.59
CA VAL A 722 -19.53 -4.14 -13.53
C VAL A 722 -19.68 -2.64 -13.26
N ARG A 723 -18.65 -2.00 -12.76
CA ARG A 723 -18.57 -0.55 -12.62
C ARG A 723 -17.81 0.04 -13.82
N VAL A 724 -18.38 1.04 -14.45
CA VAL A 724 -17.74 1.78 -15.54
C VAL A 724 -17.63 3.24 -15.13
N ASP A 725 -16.40 3.74 -15.14
CA ASP A 725 -16.09 5.13 -14.80
C ASP A 725 -15.48 5.83 -16.03
N GLY A 726 -15.56 7.15 -16.07
CA GLY A 726 -14.99 7.95 -17.13
C GLY A 726 -14.40 9.25 -16.64
N GLY A 727 -13.47 9.80 -17.40
CA GLY A 727 -12.85 11.07 -17.08
C GLY A 727 -12.50 11.86 -18.33
N PHE A 728 -12.41 13.16 -18.17
CA PHE A 728 -11.90 14.05 -19.20
C PHE A 728 -11.04 15.15 -18.59
N SER A 729 -10.06 15.64 -19.35
CA SER A 729 -9.39 16.89 -19.06
C SER A 729 -9.12 17.69 -20.33
N TYR A 730 -9.13 19.01 -20.20
CA TYR A 730 -8.82 19.93 -21.29
C TYR A 730 -7.88 21.04 -20.79
N ARG A 731 -6.68 21.08 -21.39
CA ARG A 731 -5.64 22.06 -21.06
C ARG A 731 -5.91 23.37 -21.78
N LEU A 732 -6.03 24.44 -21.01
CA LEU A 732 -6.13 25.82 -21.47
C LEU A 732 -4.74 26.51 -21.40
N PRO A 733 -4.57 27.65 -22.09
CA PRO A 733 -3.33 28.45 -21.95
C PRO A 733 -3.06 28.86 -20.50
N ARG A 734 -1.79 29.14 -20.18
CA ARG A 734 -1.32 29.65 -18.87
C ARG A 734 -1.44 28.66 -17.71
N GLY A 735 -1.37 27.36 -18.00
CA GLY A 735 -1.36 26.31 -16.94
C GLY A 735 -2.73 26.02 -16.31
N VAL A 736 -3.82 26.43 -16.96
CA VAL A 736 -5.19 26.10 -16.51
C VAL A 736 -5.65 24.82 -17.15
N GLU A 737 -6.23 23.90 -16.38
CA GLU A 737 -6.86 22.66 -16.86
C GLU A 737 -8.27 22.54 -16.27
N ILE A 738 -9.25 22.29 -17.13
CA ILE A 738 -10.61 21.92 -16.73
C ILE A 738 -10.71 20.42 -16.83
N TYR A 739 -11.25 19.77 -15.82
CA TYR A 739 -11.38 18.31 -15.82
C TYR A 739 -12.63 17.84 -15.09
N GLY A 740 -13.00 16.61 -15.31
CA GLY A 740 -14.12 15.97 -14.63
C GLY A 740 -14.00 14.46 -14.61
N ARG A 741 -14.66 13.87 -13.63
CA ARG A 741 -14.81 12.45 -13.40
C ARG A 741 -16.29 12.08 -13.34
N LEU A 742 -16.64 10.95 -13.90
CA LEU A 742 -17.95 10.33 -13.89
C LEU A 742 -17.79 8.93 -13.30
N ASP A 743 -18.42 8.64 -12.17
CA ASP A 743 -18.36 7.33 -11.54
C ASP A 743 -19.65 6.57 -11.76
N ASN A 744 -19.56 5.26 -11.87
CA ASN A 744 -20.67 4.35 -12.09
C ASN A 744 -21.58 4.82 -13.24
N MET A 745 -21.02 5.07 -14.42
CA MET A 745 -21.69 5.61 -15.59
C MET A 745 -22.91 4.77 -16.04
N LEU A 746 -22.95 3.49 -15.68
CA LEU A 746 -24.06 2.60 -15.97
C LEU A 746 -25.16 2.66 -14.92
N ASP A 747 -24.99 3.45 -13.86
CA ASP A 747 -25.89 3.55 -12.70
C ASP A 747 -26.28 2.17 -12.15
N GLN A 748 -25.32 1.24 -12.14
CA GLN A 748 -25.53 -0.12 -11.65
C GLN A 748 -25.69 -0.09 -10.13
N LYS A 749 -26.74 -0.72 -9.63
CA LYS A 749 -26.92 -0.95 -8.19
C LYS A 749 -26.14 -2.21 -7.81
N TYR A 750 -25.19 -2.07 -6.91
CA TYR A 750 -24.34 -3.15 -6.43
C TYR A 750 -23.89 -2.86 -4.99
N GLU A 751 -23.36 -3.88 -4.36
CA GLU A 751 -22.76 -3.82 -3.02
C GLU A 751 -21.35 -4.45 -3.13
N GLU A 752 -20.36 -3.83 -2.52
CA GLU A 752 -19.01 -4.43 -2.40
C GLU A 752 -18.90 -5.25 -1.13
N VAL A 753 -19.70 -4.88 -0.14
CA VAL A 753 -19.96 -5.60 1.10
C VAL A 753 -21.48 -5.71 1.22
N LEU A 754 -21.97 -6.91 1.45
CA LEU A 754 -23.40 -7.20 1.55
C LEU A 754 -24.08 -6.26 2.56
N GLY A 755 -25.21 -5.68 2.19
CA GLY A 755 -25.94 -4.71 3.00
C GLY A 755 -25.50 -3.24 2.88
N TYR A 756 -24.41 -2.96 2.15
CA TYR A 756 -23.86 -1.62 1.98
C TYR A 756 -23.89 -1.17 0.51
N PRO A 757 -24.99 -0.51 0.06
CA PRO A 757 -25.13 -0.07 -1.33
C PRO A 757 -24.01 0.89 -1.73
N SER A 758 -23.37 0.60 -2.86
CA SER A 758 -22.37 1.48 -3.46
C SER A 758 -23.01 2.74 -4.03
N LEU A 759 -22.20 3.80 -4.21
CA LEU A 759 -22.69 5.07 -4.72
C LEU A 759 -23.30 4.89 -6.13
N PRO A 760 -24.49 5.47 -6.42
CA PRO A 760 -25.08 5.47 -7.77
C PRO A 760 -24.22 6.34 -8.69
N PHE A 761 -24.67 6.53 -9.94
CA PHE A 761 -24.05 7.48 -10.85
C PHE A 761 -23.78 8.82 -10.15
N ASN A 762 -22.54 9.27 -10.22
CA ASN A 762 -22.12 10.53 -9.65
C ASN A 762 -21.02 11.19 -10.47
N PHE A 763 -20.76 12.47 -10.22
CA PHE A 763 -19.73 13.21 -10.91
C PHE A 763 -19.02 14.20 -10.00
N LEU A 764 -17.77 14.48 -10.33
CA LEU A 764 -16.97 15.60 -9.83
C LEU A 764 -16.39 16.36 -11.02
N ALA A 765 -16.37 17.69 -10.96
CA ALA A 765 -15.74 18.52 -11.97
C ALA A 765 -14.99 19.68 -11.31
N GLY A 766 -13.89 20.07 -11.90
CA GLY A 766 -13.03 21.07 -11.30
C GLY A 766 -12.09 21.78 -12.25
N VAL A 767 -11.33 22.68 -11.65
CA VAL A 767 -10.27 23.43 -12.31
C VAL A 767 -8.97 23.19 -11.57
N ARG A 768 -7.91 22.93 -12.32
CA ARG A 768 -6.52 22.84 -11.86
C ARG A 768 -5.73 23.98 -12.46
N ILE A 769 -4.92 24.66 -11.65
CA ILE A 769 -4.07 25.78 -12.07
C ILE A 769 -2.63 25.44 -11.64
N SER A 770 -1.73 25.34 -12.61
CA SER A 770 -0.33 25.05 -12.37
C SER A 770 0.53 26.26 -12.67
N PHE A 771 1.44 26.59 -11.75
CA PHE A 771 2.37 27.71 -11.86
C PHE A 771 3.80 27.17 -11.86
N PRO A 772 4.62 27.51 -12.88
CA PRO A 772 6.05 27.28 -12.78
C PRO A 772 6.62 28.15 -11.66
N GLY A 773 7.46 27.59 -10.82
CA GLY A 773 8.25 28.36 -9.87
C GLY A 773 9.20 29.30 -10.61
N ARG A 774 9.50 30.46 -10.04
CA ARG A 774 10.47 31.44 -10.55
C ARG A 774 11.89 31.09 -10.14
#